data_8e30008605147b9ad390ce205ce2ae83
#
_entry.id   8e30008605147b9ad390ce205ce2ae83
#
_cell.length_a   1.000
_cell.length_b   1.000
_cell.length_c   1.000
_cell.angle_alpha   90.00
_cell.angle_beta   90.00
_cell.angle_gamma   90.00
#
_symmetry.space_group_name_H-M   'P 1'
#
loop_
_entity.id
_entity.type
_entity.pdbx_description
1 polymer ?
#
loop_
_entity_poly.entity_id
_entity_poly.type
_entity_poly.pdbx_seq_one_letter_code
_entity_poly.pdbx_strand_id
1 'polypeptide(L)'
;MTEEVKEFRISPSLLIPLAILSALLSFIGTVEIALNGSVGQVFMCRYAWGTVSKTMGIPVISLLVLLLAYPFKYFKGKLSPSLLISIYVVGTAVGMYGIGHYETFACWPVGFSRTLLYTEPEVLPMAQSWWWMPPLEVVQRINVGGAATDWGAWAGSIVFWSLYLLVFYLFGSSVMLLLRRRWLDVEKVPFPYVIASYDVVRRVSGEPGSERTMRWFLIGFLVALIFEVQVLCTNVWAWWPDLLAWRGTATTTTSAQGCVGLFSNDPVESALVWWPGYTKNILPFLVYYLAPLDVLLSAWVFFIIIVILAQIAYIMGYYTGVFDMGSCCRILGWAGSDISPLFGPPYYWMWVTMIGGTLAVTVMMLFHAKSYIAETIRLAMRGGKSPEEAREPFTYRQIYLFIIISAIILLAFCFSAGLSIGTALAVLIVGAFINTVAAAYVLGLSGCGYIHERALWPSWPLRLIWPTAPQAYSADWIMSHVFMHTGLNHVTHGVQTGAYLTIQNLKIGDMAKINLRDVFILTTIASIIAIFVGNATRVWIINLLGVGRVPIWGSCSVTTWCDNDFARYEQAPPAIFQFEAGAVGFVIVMILFLLRARFLWWPLHPIGFILATGVAPNWMREWNAMLGAWIAKFLTLRIGGSKAYEEYGIPFVSGGIAGYALANLIAYLIGTVRFFIPF
;
A
#
# COMPACT_ATOMS: atom_id res chain seq x y z
N MET A 1 4.35 -29.85 30.14
CA MET A 1 5.52 -28.94 30.36
C MET A 1 5.68 -28.14 29.08
N THR A 2 5.20 -26.92 29.04
CA THR A 2 5.49 -25.98 27.95
C THR A 2 6.92 -25.51 28.13
N GLU A 3 7.83 -25.93 27.26
CA GLU A 3 9.15 -25.30 27.16
C GLU A 3 8.95 -23.79 27.05
N GLU A 4 9.43 -23.04 28.01
CA GLU A 4 9.52 -21.60 27.89
C GLU A 4 10.41 -21.28 26.71
N VAL A 5 9.79 -20.90 25.59
CA VAL A 5 10.50 -20.45 24.40
C VAL A 5 11.22 -19.17 24.81
N LYS A 6 12.54 -19.24 24.94
CA LYS A 6 13.39 -18.10 25.29
C LYS A 6 13.24 -17.02 24.22
N GLU A 7 12.49 -15.98 24.53
CA GLU A 7 12.31 -14.82 23.66
C GLU A 7 13.56 -13.95 23.67
N PHE A 8 14.00 -13.53 22.50
CA PHE A 8 15.07 -12.54 22.37
C PHE A 8 14.47 -11.15 22.63
N ARG A 9 15.19 -10.32 23.41
CA ARG A 9 14.82 -8.93 23.63
C ARG A 9 15.66 -7.97 22.82
N ILE A 10 15.07 -6.84 22.45
CA ILE A 10 15.81 -5.73 21.84
C ILE A 10 16.46 -4.96 22.98
N SER A 11 17.80 -4.85 22.94
CA SER A 11 18.51 -4.12 23.97
C SER A 11 18.11 -2.63 23.98
N PRO A 12 17.78 -2.04 25.15
CA PRO A 12 17.48 -0.62 25.24
C PRO A 12 18.58 0.29 24.70
N SER A 13 19.85 -0.16 24.77
CA SER A 13 20.99 0.56 24.22
C SER A 13 20.96 0.72 22.70
N LEU A 14 20.20 -0.12 22.00
CA LEU A 14 20.02 -0.03 20.55
C LEU A 14 18.94 0.98 20.13
N LEU A 15 18.06 1.43 21.03
CA LEU A 15 16.96 2.32 20.68
C LEU A 15 17.44 3.66 20.11
N ILE A 16 18.47 4.28 20.71
CA ILE A 16 19.03 5.54 20.23
C ILE A 16 19.70 5.38 18.87
N PRO A 17 20.62 4.42 18.65
CA PRO A 17 21.18 4.16 17.31
C PRO A 17 20.11 3.86 16.24
N LEU A 18 19.07 3.10 16.58
CA LEU A 18 17.97 2.78 15.66
C LEU A 18 17.09 4.01 15.36
N ALA A 19 16.88 4.89 16.34
CA ALA A 19 16.19 6.16 16.14
C ALA A 19 16.98 7.08 15.20
N ILE A 20 18.31 7.18 15.40
CA ILE A 20 19.19 7.92 14.49
C ILE A 20 19.17 7.32 13.09
N LEU A 21 19.23 5.99 12.98
CA LEU A 21 19.12 5.29 11.70
C LEU A 21 17.80 5.60 11.00
N SER A 22 16.69 5.60 11.74
CA SER A 22 15.37 5.97 11.19
C SER A 22 15.37 7.39 10.64
N ALA A 23 15.93 8.35 11.37
CA ALA A 23 16.01 9.74 10.92
C ALA A 23 16.89 9.90 9.67
N LEU A 24 18.09 9.29 9.67
CA LEU A 24 19.02 9.34 8.54
C LEU A 24 18.43 8.70 7.28
N LEU A 25 17.86 7.50 7.40
CA LEU A 25 17.24 6.81 6.26
C LEU A 25 16.02 7.57 5.74
N SER A 26 15.21 8.17 6.63
CA SER A 26 14.07 8.99 6.20
C SER A 26 14.51 10.24 5.46
N PHE A 27 15.56 10.91 5.95
CA PHE A 27 16.14 12.07 5.29
C PHE A 27 16.71 11.70 3.91
N ILE A 28 17.66 10.76 3.88
CA ILE A 28 18.35 10.32 2.65
C ILE A 28 17.34 9.79 1.62
N GLY A 29 16.43 8.92 2.04
CA GLY A 29 15.45 8.33 1.13
C GLY A 29 14.44 9.34 0.60
N THR A 30 14.05 10.35 1.38
CA THR A 30 13.17 11.43 0.90
C THR A 30 13.90 12.34 -0.09
N VAL A 31 15.15 12.69 0.17
CA VAL A 31 15.98 13.48 -0.77
C VAL A 31 16.19 12.69 -2.05
N GLU A 32 16.55 11.44 -1.94
CA GLU A 32 16.84 10.56 -3.06
C GLU A 32 15.62 10.39 -3.98
N ILE A 33 14.45 10.15 -3.43
CA ILE A 33 13.22 10.04 -4.21
C ILE A 33 12.85 11.35 -4.90
N ALA A 34 13.12 12.48 -4.26
CA ALA A 34 12.90 13.80 -4.86
C ALA A 34 13.84 14.04 -6.06
N LEU A 35 15.12 13.68 -5.93
CA LEU A 35 16.11 13.83 -7.02
C LEU A 35 15.85 12.85 -8.16
N ASN A 36 15.46 11.63 -7.86
CA ASN A 36 15.17 10.59 -8.84
C ASN A 36 13.82 10.71 -9.51
N GLY A 37 12.98 11.63 -9.08
CA GLY A 37 11.64 11.80 -9.62
C GLY A 37 11.58 11.98 -11.14
N SER A 38 12.61 12.54 -11.75
CA SER A 38 12.70 12.67 -13.20
C SER A 38 13.24 11.42 -13.91
N VAL A 39 14.16 10.70 -13.28
CA VAL A 39 14.79 9.51 -13.84
C VAL A 39 14.10 8.25 -13.34
N GLY A 40 13.68 8.23 -12.10
CA GLY A 40 12.88 7.17 -11.52
C GLY A 40 11.51 7.01 -12.18
N GLN A 41 10.95 8.04 -12.79
CA GLN A 41 9.78 7.91 -13.65
C GLN A 41 10.01 6.97 -14.83
N VAL A 42 11.24 6.92 -15.29
CA VAL A 42 11.61 6.08 -16.42
C VAL A 42 12.00 4.69 -15.92
N PHE A 43 12.72 4.60 -14.83
CA PHE A 43 13.37 3.37 -14.41
C PHE A 43 12.45 2.39 -13.68
N MET A 44 11.87 2.81 -12.61
CA MET A 44 11.03 1.92 -11.80
C MET A 44 9.56 2.22 -12.01
N CYS A 45 9.31 2.96 -13.06
CA CYS A 45 8.09 3.68 -13.29
C CYS A 45 7.69 4.56 -12.11
N ARG A 46 6.86 5.52 -12.42
CA ARG A 46 6.18 6.37 -11.43
C ARG A 46 5.70 5.63 -10.19
N TYR A 47 5.73 4.31 -10.20
CA TYR A 47 5.07 3.47 -9.24
C TYR A 47 5.92 2.36 -8.67
N ALA A 48 7.12 2.19 -9.14
CA ALA A 48 8.01 1.33 -8.42
C ALA A 48 8.29 1.93 -7.08
N TRP A 49 7.92 3.24 -6.96
CA TRP A 49 8.02 3.82 -5.69
C TRP A 49 9.11 3.13 -4.96
N GLY A 50 10.17 3.13 -5.60
CA GLY A 50 11.45 2.52 -5.51
C GLY A 50 11.70 1.64 -4.36
N THR A 51 11.03 1.95 -3.36
CA THR A 51 11.17 1.35 -2.05
C THR A 51 9.88 0.72 -1.58
N VAL A 52 8.74 1.01 -2.25
CA VAL A 52 7.42 0.49 -1.87
C VAL A 52 6.67 0.08 -3.12
N SER A 53 6.30 -1.19 -3.18
CA SER A 53 5.32 -1.61 -4.17
C SER A 53 3.92 -1.16 -3.75
N LYS A 54 3.20 -0.49 -4.64
CA LYS A 54 1.80 -0.09 -4.41
C LYS A 54 0.92 -1.23 -3.95
N THR A 55 1.13 -2.39 -4.52
CA THR A 55 0.28 -3.55 -4.31
C THR A 55 0.73 -4.41 -3.16
N MET A 56 2.04 -4.41 -2.85
CA MET A 56 2.63 -5.36 -1.90
C MET A 56 2.68 -4.89 -0.44
N GLY A 57 2.42 -3.62 -0.17
CA GLY A 57 2.26 -3.10 1.19
C GLY A 57 3.48 -3.13 2.11
N ILE A 58 4.67 -3.48 1.59
CA ILE A 58 5.93 -3.36 2.33
C ILE A 58 7.00 -2.74 1.45
N PRO A 59 7.77 -1.81 2.00
CA PRO A 59 8.85 -1.17 1.29
C PRO A 59 10.06 -2.09 1.11
N VAL A 60 10.57 -2.11 -0.09
CA VAL A 60 11.78 -2.88 -0.47
C VAL A 60 13.01 -2.40 0.30
N ILE A 61 13.02 -1.17 0.79
CA ILE A 61 14.12 -0.64 1.61
C ILE A 61 14.39 -1.46 2.87
N SER A 62 13.38 -2.10 3.42
CA SER A 62 13.55 -3.00 4.57
C SER A 62 14.51 -4.15 4.26
N LEU A 63 14.44 -4.67 3.04
CA LEU A 63 15.37 -5.70 2.56
C LEU A 63 16.73 -5.12 2.16
N LEU A 64 16.76 -3.92 1.58
CA LEU A 64 18.03 -3.24 1.26
C LEU A 64 18.90 -3.04 2.49
N VAL A 65 18.31 -2.57 3.60
CA VAL A 65 19.07 -2.40 4.85
C VAL A 65 19.60 -3.73 5.39
N LEU A 66 18.86 -4.84 5.22
CA LEU A 66 19.35 -6.16 5.57
C LEU A 66 20.50 -6.62 4.67
N LEU A 67 20.40 -6.38 3.36
CA LEU A 67 21.47 -6.71 2.42
C LEU A 67 22.74 -5.90 2.69
N LEU A 68 22.59 -4.61 3.03
CA LEU A 68 23.70 -3.75 3.42
C LEU A 68 24.32 -4.16 4.76
N ALA A 69 23.59 -4.84 5.63
CA ALA A 69 24.13 -5.41 6.86
C ALA A 69 24.96 -6.68 6.61
N TYR A 70 24.77 -7.38 5.48
CA TYR A 70 25.43 -8.66 5.19
C TYR A 70 26.97 -8.60 5.23
N PRO A 71 27.66 -7.58 4.67
CA PRO A 71 29.14 -7.50 4.73
C PRO A 71 29.69 -7.43 6.17
N PHE A 72 28.92 -6.88 7.11
CA PHE A 72 29.36 -6.80 8.51
C PHE A 72 29.53 -8.17 9.19
N LYS A 73 28.93 -9.21 8.61
CA LYS A 73 29.14 -10.60 9.04
C LYS A 73 30.63 -10.99 9.00
N TYR A 74 31.36 -10.50 7.98
CA TYR A 74 32.78 -10.79 7.83
C TYR A 74 33.66 -10.10 8.86
N PHE A 75 33.21 -8.95 9.40
CA PHE A 75 33.96 -8.17 10.38
C PHE A 75 33.61 -8.54 11.82
N LYS A 76 32.36 -8.89 12.11
CA LYS A 76 31.85 -9.12 13.46
C LYS A 76 31.43 -10.55 13.75
N GLY A 77 31.53 -11.46 12.80
CA GLY A 77 30.99 -12.80 12.92
C GLY A 77 29.46 -12.84 12.74
N LYS A 78 28.75 -13.62 13.55
CA LYS A 78 27.29 -13.77 13.41
C LYS A 78 26.57 -12.50 13.86
N LEU A 79 25.69 -12.00 12.99
CA LEU A 79 24.76 -10.93 13.35
C LEU A 79 23.57 -11.50 14.12
N SER A 80 23.21 -10.88 15.24
CA SER A 80 22.08 -11.37 16.03
C SER A 80 20.74 -11.20 15.28
N PRO A 81 19.83 -12.18 15.32
CA PRO A 81 18.51 -12.04 14.73
C PRO A 81 17.75 -10.82 15.25
N SER A 82 17.91 -10.49 16.55
CA SER A 82 17.25 -9.32 17.14
C SER A 82 17.73 -8.01 16.52
N LEU A 83 19.01 -7.85 16.22
CA LEU A 83 19.54 -6.68 15.52
C LEU A 83 19.01 -6.59 14.10
N LEU A 84 19.01 -7.70 13.35
CA LEU A 84 18.55 -7.73 11.98
C LEU A 84 17.06 -7.41 11.87
N ILE A 85 16.23 -7.97 12.76
CA ILE A 85 14.81 -7.64 12.82
C ILE A 85 14.61 -6.17 13.22
N SER A 86 15.41 -5.66 14.14
CA SER A 86 15.33 -4.23 14.50
C SER A 86 15.62 -3.32 13.31
N ILE A 87 16.66 -3.62 12.54
CA ILE A 87 16.99 -2.89 11.31
C ILE A 87 15.87 -3.03 10.27
N TYR A 88 15.32 -4.22 10.10
CA TYR A 88 14.19 -4.47 9.20
C TYR A 88 12.96 -3.63 9.61
N VAL A 89 12.60 -3.62 10.88
CA VAL A 89 11.47 -2.85 11.43
C VAL A 89 11.65 -1.35 11.19
N VAL A 90 12.87 -0.82 11.41
CA VAL A 90 13.19 0.57 11.06
C VAL A 90 13.03 0.79 9.56
N GLY A 91 13.57 -0.10 8.72
CA GLY A 91 13.44 -0.02 7.27
C GLY A 91 11.97 -0.03 6.78
N THR A 92 11.10 -0.84 7.40
CA THR A 92 9.66 -0.85 7.06
C THR A 92 9.00 0.47 7.43
N ALA A 93 9.27 1.01 8.62
CA ALA A 93 8.69 2.28 9.07
C ALA A 93 9.14 3.45 8.19
N VAL A 94 10.44 3.53 7.90
CA VAL A 94 11.02 4.55 7.01
C VAL A 94 10.43 4.44 5.60
N GLY A 95 10.39 3.25 5.05
CA GLY A 95 9.87 3.04 3.72
C GLY A 95 8.39 3.38 3.60
N MET A 96 7.60 3.07 4.62
CA MET A 96 6.16 3.38 4.61
C MET A 96 5.88 4.85 4.88
N TYR A 97 6.52 5.48 5.84
CA TYR A 97 6.21 6.86 6.26
C TYR A 97 7.21 7.91 5.81
N GLY A 98 8.49 7.58 5.79
CA GLY A 98 9.53 8.51 5.37
C GLY A 98 9.58 8.68 3.86
N ILE A 99 9.52 7.60 3.11
CA ILE A 99 9.76 7.57 1.67
C ILE A 99 8.47 7.31 0.89
N GLY A 100 7.71 6.30 1.29
CA GLY A 100 6.60 5.75 0.53
C GLY A 100 5.39 6.66 0.34
N HIS A 101 5.21 7.63 1.21
CA HIS A 101 4.09 8.57 1.14
C HIS A 101 4.30 9.73 0.18
N TYR A 102 5.24 9.63 -0.72
CA TYR A 102 5.62 10.77 -1.53
C TYR A 102 4.49 11.29 -2.44
N GLU A 103 3.64 10.46 -2.97
CA GLU A 103 2.54 10.92 -3.83
C GLU A 103 1.48 11.68 -3.08
N THR A 104 1.16 11.27 -1.87
CA THR A 104 0.06 11.85 -1.12
C THR A 104 0.53 12.86 -0.10
N PHE A 105 1.53 12.52 0.69
CA PHE A 105 1.95 13.35 1.82
C PHE A 105 3.15 14.24 1.54
N ALA A 106 3.95 13.88 0.56
CA ALA A 106 4.90 14.82 0.04
C ALA A 106 4.22 16.03 -0.56
N CYS A 107 3.03 15.82 -1.13
CA CYS A 107 2.23 16.89 -1.69
C CYS A 107 1.40 17.61 -0.61
N TRP A 108 1.07 16.99 0.52
CA TRP A 108 0.11 17.58 1.43
C TRP A 108 0.56 18.90 2.04
N PRO A 109 1.71 19.02 2.72
CA PRO A 109 2.12 20.31 3.22
C PRO A 109 2.26 21.37 2.13
N VAL A 110 2.69 20.97 0.95
CA VAL A 110 3.04 21.83 -0.17
C VAL A 110 1.95 21.85 -1.24
N GLY A 111 1.53 20.70 -1.68
CA GLY A 111 0.61 20.53 -2.80
C GLY A 111 -0.81 20.98 -2.47
N PHE A 112 -1.31 20.70 -1.27
CA PHE A 112 -2.63 21.15 -0.83
C PHE A 112 -2.70 22.68 -0.81
N SER A 113 -1.68 23.32 -0.21
CA SER A 113 -1.57 24.80 -0.18
C SER A 113 -1.52 25.37 -1.59
N ARG A 114 -0.78 24.74 -2.49
CA ARG A 114 -0.64 25.17 -3.88
C ARG A 114 -1.94 25.03 -4.66
N THR A 115 -2.67 23.94 -4.46
CA THR A 115 -3.96 23.73 -5.11
C THR A 115 -4.95 24.82 -4.75
N LEU A 116 -5.11 25.08 -3.46
CA LEU A 116 -6.01 26.12 -3.00
C LEU A 116 -5.65 27.49 -3.59
N LEU A 117 -4.35 27.75 -3.79
CA LEU A 117 -3.90 29.02 -4.36
C LEU A 117 -4.25 29.17 -5.85
N TYR A 118 -4.14 28.09 -6.62
CA TYR A 118 -4.20 28.20 -8.09
C TYR A 118 -5.47 27.68 -8.73
N THR A 119 -6.18 26.77 -8.07
CA THR A 119 -7.30 26.07 -8.67
C THR A 119 -8.63 26.24 -7.96
N GLU A 120 -8.61 26.58 -6.66
CA GLU A 120 -9.81 26.73 -5.85
C GLU A 120 -9.81 28.10 -5.15
N PRO A 121 -9.82 29.22 -5.90
CA PRO A 121 -9.73 30.56 -5.32
C PRO A 121 -10.89 30.87 -4.38
N GLU A 122 -12.05 30.25 -4.57
CA GLU A 122 -13.24 30.43 -3.72
C GLU A 122 -13.04 29.87 -2.30
N VAL A 123 -12.22 28.82 -2.19
CA VAL A 123 -11.90 28.15 -0.92
C VAL A 123 -10.78 28.88 -0.17
N LEU A 124 -9.98 29.66 -0.89
CA LEU A 124 -8.78 30.27 -0.35
C LEU A 124 -9.02 31.17 0.89
N PRO A 125 -10.04 32.05 0.95
CA PRO A 125 -10.29 32.85 2.14
C PRO A 125 -10.56 32.03 3.40
N MET A 126 -11.29 30.91 3.24
CA MET A 126 -11.55 29.98 4.35
C MET A 126 -10.27 29.25 4.74
N ALA A 127 -9.52 28.74 3.77
CA ALA A 127 -8.28 27.99 4.00
C ALA A 127 -7.20 28.83 4.68
N GLN A 128 -7.12 30.11 4.38
CA GLN A 128 -6.21 31.04 5.06
C GLN A 128 -6.50 31.20 6.56
N SER A 129 -7.71 30.93 7.00
CA SER A 129 -8.06 30.95 8.42
C SER A 129 -7.55 29.71 9.18
N TRP A 130 -7.11 28.67 8.50
CA TRP A 130 -6.63 27.45 9.13
C TRP A 130 -5.20 27.63 9.68
N TRP A 131 -5.00 27.34 10.95
CA TRP A 131 -3.72 27.52 11.64
C TRP A 131 -2.54 26.78 11.00
N TRP A 132 -2.81 25.73 10.23
CA TRP A 132 -1.83 24.92 9.55
C TRP A 132 -1.58 25.31 8.08
N MET A 133 -2.32 26.26 7.57
CA MET A 133 -2.11 26.76 6.21
C MET A 133 -0.93 27.73 6.18
N PRO A 134 0.11 27.48 5.36
CA PRO A 134 1.23 28.39 5.26
C PRO A 134 0.82 29.69 4.54
N PRO A 135 1.50 30.82 4.81
CA PRO A 135 1.27 32.07 4.09
C PRO A 135 1.43 31.93 2.59
N LEU A 136 0.57 32.55 1.80
CA LEU A 136 0.57 32.45 0.34
C LEU A 136 1.90 32.80 -0.32
N GLU A 137 2.57 33.83 0.18
CA GLU A 137 3.88 34.26 -0.33
C GLU A 137 4.93 33.15 -0.24
N VAL A 138 4.88 32.37 0.85
CA VAL A 138 5.77 31.22 1.05
C VAL A 138 5.44 30.10 0.08
N VAL A 139 4.14 29.87 -0.17
CA VAL A 139 3.67 28.87 -1.14
C VAL A 139 4.06 29.26 -2.57
N GLN A 140 4.00 30.55 -2.92
CA GLN A 140 4.40 31.03 -4.24
C GLN A 140 5.90 30.83 -4.51
N ARG A 141 6.75 31.05 -3.51
CA ARG A 141 8.21 30.91 -3.63
C ARG A 141 8.65 29.50 -4.04
N ILE A 142 7.94 28.46 -3.64
CA ILE A 142 8.30 27.09 -4.00
C ILE A 142 8.20 26.76 -5.49
N ASN A 143 7.52 27.56 -6.28
CA ASN A 143 7.44 27.34 -7.73
C ASN A 143 8.82 27.49 -8.41
N VAL A 144 9.62 28.41 -7.94
CA VAL A 144 10.95 28.70 -8.51
C VAL A 144 12.05 27.94 -7.77
N GLY A 145 11.93 27.79 -6.45
CA GLY A 145 12.98 27.25 -5.60
C GLY A 145 14.14 28.23 -5.38
N GLY A 146 15.23 27.73 -4.81
CA GLY A 146 16.42 28.54 -4.49
C GLY A 146 16.29 29.39 -3.24
N ALA A 147 15.21 29.25 -2.49
CA ALA A 147 14.96 30.00 -1.26
C ALA A 147 15.33 29.18 -0.01
N ALA A 148 15.80 29.86 1.02
CA ALA A 148 15.90 29.26 2.34
C ALA A 148 14.48 28.93 2.86
N THR A 149 14.36 27.77 3.52
CA THR A 149 13.09 27.33 4.07
C THR A 149 12.71 28.17 5.27
N ASP A 150 11.56 28.83 5.19
CA ASP A 150 10.95 29.49 6.35
C ASP A 150 10.24 28.45 7.23
N TRP A 151 11.01 27.89 8.17
CA TRP A 151 10.50 26.84 9.06
C TRP A 151 9.33 27.31 9.94
N GLY A 152 9.29 28.61 10.29
CA GLY A 152 8.17 29.17 11.07
C GLY A 152 6.86 29.13 10.28
N ALA A 153 6.91 29.55 9.03
CA ALA A 153 5.76 29.55 8.14
C ALA A 153 5.25 28.14 7.80
N TRP A 154 6.16 27.16 7.70
CA TRP A 154 5.81 25.76 7.38
C TRP A 154 5.49 24.90 8.60
N ALA A 155 5.82 25.35 9.82
CA ALA A 155 5.68 24.53 11.03
C ALA A 155 4.25 24.01 11.24
N GLY A 156 3.25 24.86 11.09
CA GLY A 156 1.84 24.46 11.21
C GLY A 156 1.46 23.34 10.26
N SER A 157 1.85 23.47 9.00
CA SER A 157 1.56 22.47 7.95
C SER A 157 2.28 21.15 8.21
N ILE A 158 3.57 21.20 8.58
CA ILE A 158 4.34 19.99 8.91
C ILE A 158 3.72 19.26 10.10
N VAL A 159 3.36 19.98 11.15
CA VAL A 159 2.75 19.39 12.36
C VAL A 159 1.39 18.79 12.04
N PHE A 160 0.50 19.53 11.37
CA PHE A 160 -0.85 19.05 11.04
C PHE A 160 -0.79 17.73 10.23
N TRP A 161 -0.04 17.72 9.14
CA TRP A 161 0.04 16.52 8.29
C TRP A 161 0.82 15.37 8.93
N SER A 162 1.74 15.66 9.83
CA SER A 162 2.40 14.63 10.63
C SER A 162 1.45 14.03 11.67
N LEU A 163 0.64 14.85 12.32
CA LEU A 163 -0.40 14.38 13.23
C LEU A 163 -1.48 13.58 12.49
N TYR A 164 -1.87 13.99 11.28
CA TYR A 164 -2.76 13.22 10.43
C TYR A 164 -2.28 11.78 10.28
N LEU A 165 -1.04 11.56 9.88
CA LEU A 165 -0.46 10.23 9.75
C LEU A 165 -0.40 9.48 11.07
N LEU A 166 -0.03 10.18 12.12
CA LEU A 166 0.17 9.58 13.44
C LEU A 166 -1.15 9.10 14.07
N VAL A 167 -2.24 9.86 13.96
CA VAL A 167 -3.52 9.45 14.55
C VAL A 167 -4.10 8.21 13.86
N PHE A 168 -3.96 8.11 12.55
CA PHE A 168 -4.35 6.91 11.82
C PHE A 168 -3.44 5.72 12.11
N TYR A 169 -2.12 5.97 12.25
CA TYR A 169 -1.18 4.95 12.69
C TYR A 169 -1.58 4.37 14.04
N LEU A 170 -1.84 5.22 15.03
CA LEU A 170 -2.18 4.79 16.38
C LEU A 170 -3.46 3.94 16.40
N PHE A 171 -4.50 4.39 15.71
CA PHE A 171 -5.76 3.66 15.67
C PHE A 171 -5.61 2.33 14.91
N GLY A 172 -5.09 2.33 13.71
CA GLY A 172 -4.88 1.12 12.91
C GLY A 172 -4.00 0.09 13.61
N SER A 173 -2.91 0.54 14.24
CA SER A 173 -2.01 -0.31 15.01
C SER A 173 -2.71 -0.94 16.22
N SER A 174 -3.53 -0.20 16.94
CA SER A 174 -4.26 -0.72 18.11
C SER A 174 -5.28 -1.80 17.73
N VAL A 175 -5.95 -1.63 16.58
CA VAL A 175 -6.86 -2.66 16.04
C VAL A 175 -6.09 -3.93 15.66
N MET A 176 -4.89 -3.79 15.06
CA MET A 176 -4.06 -4.94 14.70
C MET A 176 -3.51 -5.68 15.92
N LEU A 177 -3.21 -4.99 17.01
CA LEU A 177 -2.87 -5.65 18.28
C LEU A 177 -4.00 -6.58 18.76
N LEU A 178 -5.26 -6.15 18.64
CA LEU A 178 -6.41 -6.98 19.00
C LEU A 178 -6.53 -8.21 18.08
N LEU A 179 -6.33 -8.04 16.77
CA LEU A 179 -6.53 -9.10 15.79
C LEU A 179 -5.33 -10.04 15.64
N ARG A 180 -4.14 -9.68 16.17
CA ARG A 180 -2.89 -10.41 16.02
C ARG A 180 -3.02 -11.91 16.32
N ARG A 181 -3.46 -12.27 17.55
CA ARG A 181 -3.57 -13.67 17.96
C ARG A 181 -4.50 -14.46 17.03
N ARG A 182 -5.61 -13.84 16.67
CA ARG A 182 -6.58 -14.47 15.77
C ARG A 182 -5.96 -14.78 14.41
N TRP A 183 -5.29 -13.81 13.79
CA TRP A 183 -4.75 -13.96 12.44
C TRP A 183 -3.45 -14.76 12.40
N LEU A 184 -2.53 -14.49 13.33
CA LEU A 184 -1.21 -15.11 13.27
C LEU A 184 -1.16 -16.49 13.91
N ASP A 185 -1.85 -16.68 15.05
CA ASP A 185 -1.74 -17.92 15.81
C ASP A 185 -2.84 -18.92 15.45
N VAL A 186 -4.07 -18.47 15.19
CA VAL A 186 -5.23 -19.34 14.92
C VAL A 186 -5.43 -19.55 13.42
N GLU A 187 -5.60 -18.50 12.64
CA GLU A 187 -5.87 -18.61 11.19
C GLU A 187 -4.61 -18.83 10.36
N LYS A 188 -3.43 -18.59 10.93
CA LYS A 188 -2.13 -18.78 10.26
C LYS A 188 -2.02 -18.00 8.95
N VAL A 189 -2.54 -16.76 8.93
CA VAL A 189 -2.47 -15.88 7.77
C VAL A 189 -1.00 -15.75 7.31
N PRO A 190 -0.70 -16.03 6.02
CA PRO A 190 0.68 -16.22 5.58
C PRO A 190 1.52 -14.96 5.56
N PHE A 191 0.98 -13.81 5.18
CA PHE A 191 1.73 -12.58 4.90
C PHE A 191 2.91 -12.85 3.95
N PRO A 192 2.67 -13.05 2.64
CA PRO A 192 3.65 -13.56 1.68
C PRO A 192 4.99 -12.85 1.69
N TYR A 193 5.00 -11.51 1.71
CA TYR A 193 6.22 -10.74 1.73
C TYR A 193 7.04 -10.94 3.02
N VAL A 194 6.38 -11.14 4.16
CA VAL A 194 7.05 -11.40 5.44
C VAL A 194 7.78 -12.74 5.43
N ILE A 195 7.20 -13.76 4.77
CA ILE A 195 7.86 -15.07 4.61
C ILE A 195 9.19 -14.91 3.86
N ALA A 196 9.17 -14.17 2.74
CA ALA A 196 10.38 -13.91 1.96
C ALA A 196 11.41 -13.10 2.76
N SER A 197 10.95 -12.06 3.45
CA SER A 197 11.83 -11.21 4.27
C SER A 197 12.48 -11.99 5.41
N TYR A 198 11.75 -12.88 6.05
CA TYR A 198 12.30 -13.71 7.11
C TYR A 198 13.33 -14.72 6.59
N ASP A 199 13.15 -15.30 5.40
CA ASP A 199 14.16 -16.15 4.77
C ASP A 199 15.47 -15.37 4.50
N VAL A 200 15.37 -14.09 4.09
CA VAL A 200 16.55 -13.21 3.96
C VAL A 200 17.23 -12.98 5.33
N VAL A 201 16.46 -12.70 6.38
CA VAL A 201 17.01 -12.54 7.74
C VAL A 201 17.78 -13.78 8.18
N ARG A 202 17.22 -14.98 8.00
CA ARG A 202 17.85 -16.25 8.34
C ARG A 202 19.20 -16.45 7.64
N ARG A 203 19.30 -16.03 6.38
CA ARG A 203 20.54 -16.14 5.58
C ARG A 203 21.58 -15.13 6.03
N VAL A 204 21.17 -13.89 6.27
CA VAL A 204 22.07 -12.84 6.76
C VAL A 204 22.58 -13.18 8.17
N SER A 205 21.75 -13.76 9.05
CA SER A 205 22.16 -14.20 10.38
C SER A 205 23.07 -15.44 10.36
N GLY A 206 23.07 -16.21 9.26
CA GLY A 206 23.80 -17.47 9.15
C GLY A 206 23.15 -18.61 9.96
N GLU A 207 21.83 -18.65 9.99
CA GLU A 207 21.07 -19.71 10.67
C GLU A 207 21.37 -21.08 10.04
N PRO A 208 21.60 -22.14 10.86
CA PRO A 208 21.85 -23.48 10.34
C PRO A 208 20.76 -23.96 9.39
N GLY A 209 21.17 -24.58 8.28
CA GLY A 209 20.27 -25.09 7.25
C GLY A 209 19.95 -24.10 6.13
N SER A 210 20.18 -22.78 6.32
CA SER A 210 20.02 -21.80 5.24
C SER A 210 21.02 -22.01 4.10
N GLU A 211 22.16 -22.62 4.39
CA GLU A 211 23.23 -22.89 3.41
C GLU A 211 22.80 -23.94 2.36
N ARG A 212 22.02 -24.96 2.76
CA ARG A 212 21.55 -26.01 1.84
C ARG A 212 20.74 -25.47 0.67
N THR A 213 20.00 -24.41 0.91
CA THR A 213 19.09 -23.79 -0.07
C THR A 213 19.67 -22.52 -0.69
N MET A 214 20.92 -22.17 -0.37
CA MET A 214 21.60 -20.97 -0.86
C MET A 214 21.69 -20.92 -2.38
N ARG A 215 21.87 -22.09 -3.04
CA ARG A 215 21.92 -22.19 -4.49
C ARG A 215 20.64 -21.65 -5.15
N TRP A 216 19.48 -22.03 -4.63
CA TRP A 216 18.20 -21.58 -5.18
C TRP A 216 17.95 -20.11 -4.90
N PHE A 217 18.35 -19.64 -3.72
CA PHE A 217 18.31 -18.20 -3.40
C PHE A 217 19.17 -17.41 -4.39
N LEU A 218 20.40 -17.82 -4.65
CA LEU A 218 21.28 -17.14 -5.60
C LEU A 218 20.77 -17.19 -7.04
N ILE A 219 20.14 -18.28 -7.46
CA ILE A 219 19.52 -18.36 -8.78
C ILE A 219 18.39 -17.33 -8.89
N GLY A 220 17.47 -17.28 -7.91
CA GLY A 220 16.40 -16.29 -7.89
C GLY A 220 16.93 -14.87 -7.86
N PHE A 221 17.95 -14.61 -7.04
CA PHE A 221 18.62 -13.31 -6.94
C PHE A 221 19.19 -12.84 -8.28
N LEU A 222 19.95 -13.73 -8.97
CA LEU A 222 20.54 -13.40 -10.26
C LEU A 222 19.49 -13.22 -11.36
N VAL A 223 18.46 -14.07 -11.39
CA VAL A 223 17.37 -13.94 -12.38
C VAL A 223 16.69 -12.58 -12.26
N ALA A 224 16.29 -12.17 -11.04
CA ALA A 224 15.65 -10.88 -10.84
C ALA A 224 16.61 -9.71 -11.09
N LEU A 225 17.86 -9.81 -10.65
CA LEU A 225 18.87 -8.77 -10.85
C LEU A 225 19.15 -8.55 -12.35
N ILE A 226 19.33 -9.61 -13.12
CA ILE A 226 19.60 -9.53 -14.57
C ILE A 226 18.38 -8.92 -15.28
N PHE A 227 17.17 -9.33 -14.91
CA PHE A 227 15.95 -8.78 -15.48
C PHE A 227 15.86 -7.27 -15.22
N GLU A 228 16.06 -6.83 -13.98
CA GLU A 228 15.97 -5.42 -13.61
C GLU A 228 17.13 -4.59 -14.15
N VAL A 229 18.34 -5.16 -14.27
CA VAL A 229 19.45 -4.49 -14.94
C VAL A 229 19.16 -4.28 -16.44
N GLN A 230 18.51 -5.23 -17.12
CA GLN A 230 18.01 -5.03 -18.48
C GLN A 230 17.06 -3.83 -18.54
N VAL A 231 16.11 -3.74 -17.62
CA VAL A 231 15.19 -2.59 -17.53
C VAL A 231 15.96 -1.29 -17.28
N LEU A 232 16.93 -1.30 -16.39
CA LEU A 232 17.80 -0.15 -16.11
C LEU A 232 18.53 0.32 -17.36
N CYS A 233 19.23 -0.59 -18.03
CA CYS A 233 20.03 -0.27 -19.22
C CYS A 233 19.17 0.34 -20.34
N THR A 234 17.98 -0.23 -20.57
CA THR A 234 17.01 0.29 -21.55
C THR A 234 16.60 1.75 -21.25
N ASN A 235 16.50 2.10 -19.96
CA ASN A 235 16.06 3.43 -19.57
C ASN A 235 17.19 4.46 -19.48
N VAL A 236 18.38 4.02 -19.20
CA VAL A 236 19.56 4.91 -19.05
C VAL A 236 20.23 5.19 -20.38
N TRP A 237 20.37 4.18 -21.22
CA TRP A 237 21.09 4.28 -22.50
C TRP A 237 20.16 4.09 -23.68
N ALA A 238 19.97 5.13 -24.48
CA ALA A 238 19.11 5.09 -25.66
C ALA A 238 19.55 4.07 -26.75
N TRP A 239 20.81 3.67 -26.76
CA TRP A 239 21.35 2.66 -27.68
C TRP A 239 21.17 1.22 -27.21
N TRP A 240 20.77 1.00 -25.93
CA TRP A 240 20.57 -0.34 -25.42
C TRP A 240 19.24 -0.93 -25.93
N PRO A 241 19.25 -2.18 -26.43
CA PRO A 241 18.04 -2.77 -26.98
C PRO A 241 17.01 -3.08 -25.89
N ASP A 242 15.77 -2.71 -26.13
CA ASP A 242 14.66 -3.09 -25.26
C ASP A 242 14.19 -4.52 -25.60
N LEU A 243 14.82 -5.51 -24.98
CA LEU A 243 14.53 -6.93 -25.20
C LEU A 243 13.13 -7.33 -24.72
N LEU A 244 12.49 -6.51 -23.91
CA LEU A 244 11.17 -6.78 -23.34
C LEU A 244 10.06 -5.97 -24.01
N ALA A 245 10.36 -5.19 -25.04
CA ALA A 245 9.41 -4.36 -25.79
C ALA A 245 8.55 -5.18 -26.76
N TRP A 246 7.91 -6.23 -26.24
CA TRP A 246 7.01 -7.04 -27.07
C TRP A 246 5.57 -6.54 -26.95
N ARG A 247 4.80 -6.73 -28.00
CA ARG A 247 3.41 -6.29 -28.14
C ARG A 247 3.18 -4.79 -27.93
N GLY A 248 4.09 -3.98 -28.44
CA GLY A 248 3.95 -2.53 -28.44
C GLY A 248 4.11 -1.84 -27.08
N THR A 249 4.37 -2.60 -26.02
CA THR A 249 4.64 -2.04 -24.70
C THR A 249 6.14 -2.01 -24.44
N ALA A 250 6.71 -0.83 -24.27
CA ALA A 250 8.08 -0.67 -23.86
C ALA A 250 8.31 -1.22 -22.44
N THR A 251 9.53 -1.68 -22.15
CA THR A 251 9.90 -2.15 -20.81
C THR A 251 9.72 -1.07 -19.75
N THR A 252 9.89 0.19 -20.14
CA THR A 252 9.64 1.37 -19.30
C THR A 252 8.23 1.45 -18.76
N THR A 253 7.27 0.77 -19.40
CA THR A 253 5.86 0.73 -19.00
C THR A 253 5.51 -0.57 -18.28
N THR A 254 6.49 -1.27 -17.75
CA THR A 254 6.34 -2.57 -17.09
C THR A 254 5.45 -2.57 -15.88
N SER A 255 5.27 -1.43 -15.27
CA SER A 255 4.26 -1.28 -14.24
C SER A 255 3.34 -0.18 -14.65
N ALA A 256 2.11 -0.47 -14.65
CA ALA A 256 0.96 0.38 -14.54
C ALA A 256 1.21 1.88 -14.56
N GLN A 257 1.88 2.39 -15.54
CA GLN A 257 1.75 3.79 -15.82
C GLN A 257 0.43 3.95 -16.55
N GLY A 258 -0.61 4.14 -15.80
CA GLY A 258 -1.88 4.49 -16.34
C GLY A 258 -1.72 5.40 -17.48
N CYS A 259 -2.31 5.70 -18.39
CA CYS A 259 -2.40 6.80 -19.33
C CYS A 259 -1.38 6.87 -20.46
N VAL A 260 -0.32 6.14 -20.52
CA VAL A 260 0.63 6.31 -21.63
C VAL A 260 0.73 5.09 -22.52
N GLY A 261 0.15 5.22 -23.71
CA GLY A 261 0.50 4.43 -24.91
C GLY A 261 0.51 2.90 -24.78
N LEU A 262 -0.24 2.36 -23.84
CA LEU A 262 -0.14 0.96 -23.48
C LEU A 262 -0.80 0.03 -24.46
N PHE A 263 -1.68 0.58 -25.28
CA PHE A 263 -2.69 -0.19 -25.95
C PHE A 263 -2.76 0.02 -27.46
N SER A 264 -2.04 0.97 -27.96
CA SER A 264 -2.24 1.42 -29.34
C SER A 264 -2.03 0.35 -30.42
N ASN A 265 -1.37 -0.77 -30.08
CA ASN A 265 -1.00 -1.78 -31.08
C ASN A 265 -1.24 -3.24 -30.65
N ASP A 266 -1.87 -3.50 -29.53
CA ASP A 266 -2.21 -4.89 -29.16
C ASP A 266 -3.56 -5.30 -29.78
N PRO A 267 -3.58 -6.36 -30.62
CA PRO A 267 -4.81 -6.83 -31.25
C PRO A 267 -5.90 -7.26 -30.23
N VAL A 268 -5.49 -7.75 -29.06
CA VAL A 268 -6.42 -8.14 -28.01
C VAL A 268 -7.11 -6.92 -27.41
N GLU A 269 -6.39 -5.83 -27.28
CA GLU A 269 -6.94 -4.58 -26.73
C GLU A 269 -7.85 -3.85 -27.68
N SER A 270 -7.60 -3.95 -28.98
CA SER A 270 -8.52 -3.41 -29.97
C SER A 270 -9.82 -4.21 -30.08
N ALA A 271 -9.80 -5.48 -29.64
CA ALA A 271 -10.96 -6.36 -29.70
C ALA A 271 -11.78 -6.41 -28.43
N LEU A 272 -11.14 -6.28 -27.26
CA LEU A 272 -11.79 -6.42 -25.95
C LEU A 272 -12.00 -5.07 -25.28
N VAL A 273 -13.20 -4.82 -24.83
CA VAL A 273 -13.58 -3.58 -24.14
C VAL A 273 -12.81 -3.41 -22.82
N TRP A 274 -12.66 -4.50 -22.10
CA TRP A 274 -11.92 -4.52 -20.84
C TRP A 274 -10.70 -5.42 -20.96
N TRP A 275 -9.60 -4.84 -21.38
CA TRP A 275 -8.33 -5.54 -21.39
C TRP A 275 -7.21 -4.64 -20.89
N PRO A 276 -6.69 -4.85 -19.67
CA PRO A 276 -5.71 -3.93 -19.09
C PRO A 276 -4.27 -4.14 -19.58
N GLY A 277 -4.03 -5.11 -20.46
CA GLY A 277 -2.67 -5.48 -20.86
C GLY A 277 -2.01 -6.41 -19.85
N TYR A 278 -0.68 -6.38 -19.77
CA TYR A 278 0.13 -7.29 -18.95
C TYR A 278 1.12 -6.52 -18.09
N THR A 279 1.34 -6.94 -16.84
CA THR A 279 2.53 -6.52 -16.13
C THR A 279 3.74 -7.32 -16.56
N LYS A 280 4.87 -6.64 -16.76
CA LYS A 280 6.19 -7.24 -16.98
C LYS A 280 7.06 -7.13 -15.70
N ASN A 281 6.55 -6.51 -14.64
CA ASN A 281 7.25 -6.39 -13.38
C ASN A 281 7.36 -7.75 -12.69
N ILE A 282 8.58 -8.16 -12.37
CA ILE A 282 8.86 -9.47 -11.77
C ILE A 282 8.40 -9.57 -10.30
N LEU A 283 8.36 -8.45 -9.57
CA LEU A 283 8.05 -8.45 -8.14
C LEU A 283 6.67 -9.06 -7.81
N PRO A 284 5.57 -8.69 -8.49
CA PRO A 284 4.27 -9.32 -8.26
C PRO A 284 4.29 -10.84 -8.45
N PHE A 285 4.97 -11.35 -9.50
CA PHE A 285 5.07 -12.80 -9.70
C PHE A 285 5.73 -13.51 -8.52
N LEU A 286 6.79 -12.92 -7.99
CA LEU A 286 7.53 -13.46 -6.85
C LEU A 286 6.67 -13.46 -5.58
N VAL A 287 6.02 -12.36 -5.26
CA VAL A 287 5.21 -12.23 -4.03
C VAL A 287 3.97 -13.12 -4.10
N TYR A 288 3.24 -13.11 -5.22
CA TYR A 288 2.04 -13.94 -5.39
C TYR A 288 2.35 -15.43 -5.33
N TYR A 289 3.54 -15.88 -5.74
CA TYR A 289 3.91 -17.29 -5.59
C TYR A 289 3.81 -17.78 -4.13
N LEU A 290 3.98 -16.90 -3.15
CA LEU A 290 3.86 -17.24 -1.73
C LEU A 290 2.41 -17.26 -1.24
N ALA A 291 1.48 -16.65 -1.96
CA ALA A 291 0.06 -16.62 -1.61
C ALA A 291 -0.63 -17.99 -1.75
N PRO A 292 -1.77 -18.25 -1.09
CA PRO A 292 -2.53 -19.50 -1.23
C PRO A 292 -3.02 -19.74 -2.67
N LEU A 293 -2.97 -21.01 -3.11
CA LEU A 293 -3.36 -21.38 -4.48
C LEU A 293 -4.81 -21.07 -4.82
N ASP A 294 -5.72 -21.29 -3.88
CA ASP A 294 -7.15 -21.04 -4.06
C ASP A 294 -7.48 -19.55 -4.18
N VAL A 295 -6.76 -18.70 -3.48
CA VAL A 295 -6.87 -17.24 -3.63
C VAL A 295 -6.42 -16.81 -5.02
N LEU A 296 -5.26 -17.29 -5.47
CA LEU A 296 -4.72 -16.97 -6.79
C LEU A 296 -5.59 -17.51 -7.91
N LEU A 297 -6.04 -18.76 -7.80
CA LEU A 297 -6.98 -19.37 -8.76
C LEU A 297 -8.20 -18.49 -8.91
N SER A 298 -8.80 -18.10 -7.81
CA SER A 298 -10.03 -17.31 -7.80
C SER A 298 -9.80 -15.92 -8.40
N ALA A 299 -8.66 -15.28 -8.11
CA ALA A 299 -8.36 -13.95 -8.60
C ALA A 299 -8.30 -13.90 -10.13
N TRP A 300 -7.56 -14.79 -10.78
CA TRP A 300 -7.48 -14.77 -12.24
C TRP A 300 -8.74 -15.35 -12.92
N VAL A 301 -9.42 -16.33 -12.32
CA VAL A 301 -10.69 -16.88 -12.86
C VAL A 301 -11.78 -15.79 -12.86
N PHE A 302 -11.99 -15.13 -11.72
CA PHE A 302 -12.97 -14.04 -11.67
C PHE A 302 -12.59 -12.87 -12.58
N PHE A 303 -11.30 -12.55 -12.70
CA PHE A 303 -10.86 -11.53 -13.64
C PHE A 303 -11.28 -11.86 -15.08
N ILE A 304 -11.06 -13.08 -15.55
CA ILE A 304 -11.50 -13.52 -16.90
C ILE A 304 -13.02 -13.47 -17.02
N ILE A 305 -13.76 -13.89 -16.01
CA ILE A 305 -15.23 -13.80 -16.01
C ILE A 305 -15.68 -12.34 -16.18
N ILE A 306 -15.06 -11.42 -15.47
CA ILE A 306 -15.38 -9.97 -15.55
C ILE A 306 -15.08 -9.42 -16.95
N VAL A 307 -13.96 -9.80 -17.56
CA VAL A 307 -13.62 -9.43 -18.95
C VAL A 307 -14.69 -9.92 -19.91
N ILE A 308 -15.13 -11.16 -19.78
CA ILE A 308 -16.20 -11.73 -20.63
C ILE A 308 -17.52 -11.00 -20.41
N LEU A 309 -17.91 -10.75 -19.18
CA LEU A 309 -19.15 -10.03 -18.87
C LEU A 309 -19.13 -8.59 -19.39
N ALA A 310 -17.99 -7.91 -19.29
CA ALA A 310 -17.84 -6.57 -19.86
C ALA A 310 -18.01 -6.58 -21.39
N GLN A 311 -17.48 -7.59 -22.07
CA GLN A 311 -17.66 -7.75 -23.52
C GLN A 311 -19.10 -8.03 -23.90
N ILE A 312 -19.81 -8.85 -23.12
CA ILE A 312 -21.24 -9.10 -23.31
C ILE A 312 -22.02 -7.79 -23.13
N ALA A 313 -21.75 -7.03 -22.08
CA ALA A 313 -22.39 -5.73 -21.85
C ALA A 313 -22.17 -4.76 -23.03
N TYR A 314 -20.97 -4.73 -23.61
CA TYR A 314 -20.67 -3.92 -24.77
C TYR A 314 -21.50 -4.34 -25.98
N ILE A 315 -21.64 -5.63 -26.24
CA ILE A 315 -22.48 -6.15 -27.31
C ILE A 315 -23.96 -5.77 -27.09
N MET A 316 -24.38 -5.65 -25.84
CA MET A 316 -25.74 -5.21 -25.48
C MET A 316 -25.94 -3.68 -25.59
N GLY A 317 -24.93 -2.92 -25.99
CA GLY A 317 -24.99 -1.47 -26.20
C GLY A 317 -24.51 -0.61 -25.02
N TYR A 318 -23.95 -1.22 -23.97
CA TYR A 318 -23.27 -0.46 -22.91
C TYR A 318 -21.90 0.00 -23.38
N TYR A 319 -21.31 0.95 -22.67
CA TYR A 319 -19.93 1.45 -22.91
C TYR A 319 -19.72 2.02 -24.33
N THR A 320 -20.73 2.63 -24.90
CA THR A 320 -20.64 3.27 -26.22
C THR A 320 -19.55 4.35 -26.21
N GLY A 321 -18.66 4.32 -27.20
CA GLY A 321 -17.54 5.26 -27.29
C GLY A 321 -16.31 4.89 -26.42
N VAL A 322 -16.32 3.74 -25.75
CA VAL A 322 -15.19 3.31 -24.90
C VAL A 322 -13.88 3.19 -25.68
N PHE A 323 -13.93 2.82 -26.96
CA PHE A 323 -12.74 2.72 -27.81
C PHE A 323 -12.20 4.06 -28.27
N ASP A 324 -13.01 5.13 -28.22
CA ASP A 324 -12.58 6.50 -28.51
C ASP A 324 -11.83 7.12 -27.32
N MET A 325 -11.99 6.53 -26.13
CA MET A 325 -11.23 6.95 -24.96
C MET A 325 -9.79 6.47 -25.07
N GLY A 326 -8.83 7.33 -24.77
CA GLY A 326 -7.42 6.95 -24.69
C GLY A 326 -7.21 5.77 -23.75
N SER A 327 -6.18 4.99 -24.02
CA SER A 327 -5.91 3.68 -23.43
C SER A 327 -5.95 3.62 -21.89
N CYS A 328 -5.54 4.67 -21.24
CA CYS A 328 -5.60 4.79 -19.78
C CYS A 328 -7.05 4.83 -19.29
N CYS A 329 -7.87 5.62 -19.97
CA CYS A 329 -9.16 6.02 -19.46
C CYS A 329 -10.26 5.00 -19.82
N ARG A 330 -9.97 4.12 -20.76
CA ARG A 330 -10.88 3.03 -21.14
C ARG A 330 -11.18 2.08 -19.98
N ILE A 331 -10.17 1.70 -19.23
CA ILE A 331 -10.32 0.74 -18.14
C ILE A 331 -10.82 1.41 -16.89
N LEU A 332 -10.20 2.51 -16.54
CA LEU A 332 -10.54 3.21 -15.32
C LEU A 332 -11.81 4.03 -15.50
N GLY A 333 -11.97 4.59 -16.70
CA GLY A 333 -12.87 5.71 -16.88
C GLY A 333 -12.58 6.77 -15.81
N TRP A 334 -12.79 8.00 -16.08
CA TRP A 334 -12.86 8.91 -14.97
C TRP A 334 -14.08 8.50 -14.14
N ALA A 335 -13.90 8.40 -12.83
CA ALA A 335 -14.98 8.04 -11.91
C ALA A 335 -16.25 8.84 -12.24
N GLY A 336 -17.34 8.16 -12.46
CA GLY A 336 -18.59 8.77 -12.90
C GLY A 336 -18.92 8.66 -14.38
N SER A 337 -18.00 8.19 -15.21
CA SER A 337 -18.31 7.94 -16.62
C SER A 337 -19.10 6.65 -16.78
N ASP A 338 -20.30 6.73 -17.30
CA ASP A 338 -21.13 5.56 -17.69
C ASP A 338 -20.45 4.69 -18.77
N ILE A 339 -19.44 5.23 -19.41
CA ILE A 339 -18.66 4.54 -20.45
C ILE A 339 -17.63 3.58 -19.83
N SER A 340 -17.27 3.75 -18.55
CA SER A 340 -16.27 2.91 -17.92
C SER A 340 -16.80 1.53 -17.55
N PRO A 341 -16.23 0.43 -18.05
CA PRO A 341 -16.62 -0.92 -17.64
C PRO A 341 -16.46 -1.17 -16.14
N LEU A 342 -15.58 -0.42 -15.48
CA LEU A 342 -15.27 -0.59 -14.06
C LEU A 342 -16.24 0.16 -13.15
N PHE A 343 -16.67 1.36 -13.56
CA PHE A 343 -17.51 2.25 -12.77
C PHE A 343 -18.94 2.39 -13.26
N GLY A 344 -19.16 2.12 -14.56
CA GLY A 344 -20.45 2.30 -15.22
C GLY A 344 -21.36 1.07 -15.20
N PRO A 345 -22.61 1.26 -15.69
CA PRO A 345 -23.57 0.18 -15.83
C PRO A 345 -23.07 -0.88 -16.84
N PRO A 346 -23.61 -2.12 -16.80
CA PRO A 346 -24.63 -2.58 -15.87
C PRO A 346 -24.09 -3.11 -14.56
N TYR A 347 -22.77 -3.30 -14.41
CA TYR A 347 -22.23 -4.08 -13.30
C TYR A 347 -21.66 -3.26 -12.16
N TYR A 348 -21.15 -2.06 -12.42
CA TYR A 348 -20.54 -1.20 -11.38
C TYR A 348 -19.47 -1.91 -10.53
N TRP A 349 -18.59 -2.71 -11.15
CA TRP A 349 -17.66 -3.63 -10.49
C TRP A 349 -16.88 -3.03 -9.34
N MET A 350 -16.45 -1.79 -9.46
CA MET A 350 -15.69 -1.15 -8.41
C MET A 350 -16.53 -0.91 -7.15
N TRP A 351 -17.81 -0.52 -7.32
CA TRP A 351 -18.72 -0.33 -6.19
C TRP A 351 -19.13 -1.66 -5.56
N VAL A 352 -19.27 -2.71 -6.35
CA VAL A 352 -19.47 -4.09 -5.90
C VAL A 352 -18.37 -4.48 -4.91
N THR A 353 -17.11 -4.22 -5.24
CA THR A 353 -15.98 -4.58 -4.39
C THR A 353 -15.81 -3.64 -3.21
N MET A 354 -15.81 -2.34 -3.46
CA MET A 354 -15.41 -1.36 -2.45
C MET A 354 -16.42 -1.15 -1.34
N ILE A 355 -17.69 -1.19 -1.69
CA ILE A 355 -18.74 -1.10 -0.67
C ILE A 355 -19.03 -2.52 -0.16
N GLY A 356 -19.49 -3.38 -1.06
CA GLY A 356 -20.00 -4.68 -0.69
C GLY A 356 -18.93 -5.66 -0.26
N GLY A 357 -17.87 -5.79 -1.06
CA GLY A 357 -16.80 -6.75 -0.79
C GLY A 357 -16.06 -6.46 0.52
N THR A 358 -15.66 -5.22 0.73
CA THR A 358 -14.94 -4.83 1.97
C THR A 358 -15.80 -4.96 3.21
N LEU A 359 -17.07 -4.56 3.12
CA LEU A 359 -18.01 -4.70 4.22
C LEU A 359 -18.25 -6.18 4.54
N ALA A 360 -18.47 -7.02 3.53
CA ALA A 360 -18.68 -8.46 3.70
C ALA A 360 -17.47 -9.15 4.35
N VAL A 361 -16.24 -8.82 3.91
CA VAL A 361 -15.02 -9.36 4.52
C VAL A 361 -14.94 -8.98 5.98
N THR A 362 -15.13 -7.72 6.32
CA THR A 362 -15.07 -7.25 7.70
C THR A 362 -16.14 -7.91 8.56
N VAL A 363 -17.39 -7.97 8.08
CA VAL A 363 -18.50 -8.63 8.80
C VAL A 363 -18.20 -10.10 9.03
N MET A 364 -17.74 -10.83 8.01
CA MET A 364 -17.41 -12.25 8.16
C MET A 364 -16.24 -12.49 9.09
N MET A 365 -15.22 -11.65 9.04
CA MET A 365 -14.11 -11.74 9.98
C MET A 365 -14.55 -11.52 11.41
N LEU A 366 -15.35 -10.49 11.68
CA LEU A 366 -15.88 -10.22 13.01
C LEU A 366 -16.82 -11.35 13.49
N PHE A 367 -17.64 -11.88 12.57
CA PHE A 367 -18.52 -13.01 12.88
C PHE A 367 -17.72 -14.26 13.26
N HIS A 368 -16.68 -14.60 12.50
CA HIS A 368 -15.82 -15.74 12.85
C HIS A 368 -14.98 -15.48 14.11
N ALA A 369 -14.66 -14.23 14.39
CA ALA A 369 -13.92 -13.83 15.58
C ALA A 369 -14.79 -13.57 16.81
N LYS A 370 -16.13 -13.71 16.72
CA LYS A 370 -17.04 -13.31 17.81
C LYS A 370 -16.72 -13.95 19.17
N SER A 371 -16.42 -15.24 19.19
CA SER A 371 -16.07 -15.95 20.42
C SER A 371 -14.73 -15.47 20.99
N TYR A 372 -13.76 -15.22 20.11
CA TYR A 372 -12.47 -14.65 20.45
C TYR A 372 -12.63 -13.23 21.02
N ILE A 373 -13.42 -12.37 20.35
CA ILE A 373 -13.68 -11.00 20.81
C ILE A 373 -14.37 -11.03 22.18
N ALA A 374 -15.38 -11.89 22.36
CA ALA A 374 -16.06 -12.04 23.66
C ALA A 374 -15.10 -12.53 24.78
N GLU A 375 -14.16 -13.42 24.46
CA GLU A 375 -13.11 -13.88 25.37
C GLU A 375 -12.17 -12.72 25.74
N THR A 376 -11.65 -11.98 24.76
CA THR A 376 -10.73 -10.88 24.99
C THR A 376 -11.36 -9.73 25.79
N ILE A 377 -12.66 -9.43 25.57
CA ILE A 377 -13.41 -8.46 26.38
C ILE A 377 -13.52 -8.94 27.83
N ARG A 378 -13.81 -10.24 28.02
CA ARG A 378 -13.93 -10.83 29.36
C ARG A 378 -12.59 -10.77 30.10
N LEU A 379 -11.48 -11.07 29.43
CA LEU A 379 -10.12 -10.96 29.98
C LEU A 379 -9.78 -9.49 30.33
N ALA A 380 -10.11 -8.56 29.47
CA ALA A 380 -9.89 -7.13 29.71
C ALA A 380 -10.65 -6.61 30.94
N MET A 381 -11.89 -7.10 31.16
CA MET A 381 -12.69 -6.73 32.34
C MET A 381 -12.18 -7.35 33.64
N ARG A 382 -11.69 -8.58 33.60
CA ARG A 382 -11.16 -9.27 34.79
C ARG A 382 -9.92 -8.58 35.35
N GLY A 383 -9.08 -8.01 34.46
CA GLY A 383 -7.80 -7.42 34.86
C GLY A 383 -6.76 -8.48 35.26
N GLY A 384 -5.50 -8.06 35.30
CA GLY A 384 -4.40 -8.99 35.55
C GLY A 384 -3.87 -9.61 34.24
N LYS A 385 -2.71 -10.26 34.32
CA LYS A 385 -2.10 -10.95 33.17
C LYS A 385 -2.56 -12.41 33.20
N SER A 386 -3.29 -12.82 32.16
CA SER A 386 -3.72 -14.20 32.01
C SER A 386 -2.70 -15.04 31.25
N PRO A 387 -2.69 -16.38 31.37
CA PRO A 387 -1.82 -17.25 30.57
C PRO A 387 -2.02 -17.08 29.06
N GLU A 388 -3.25 -16.75 28.64
CA GLU A 388 -3.62 -16.52 27.25
C GLU A 388 -2.96 -15.24 26.68
N GLU A 389 -2.60 -14.31 27.55
CA GLU A 389 -1.91 -13.06 27.21
C GLU A 389 -0.38 -13.17 27.25
N ALA A 390 0.16 -14.34 27.59
CA ALA A 390 1.60 -14.49 27.80
C ALA A 390 2.45 -14.12 26.57
N ARG A 391 1.92 -14.37 25.37
CA ARG A 391 2.58 -14.03 24.10
C ARG A 391 2.13 -12.71 23.48
N GLU A 392 1.14 -12.04 24.09
CA GLU A 392 0.66 -10.76 23.58
C GLU A 392 1.62 -9.62 23.97
N PRO A 393 1.81 -8.61 23.10
CA PRO A 393 2.62 -7.45 23.40
C PRO A 393 2.14 -6.69 24.64
N PHE A 394 0.81 -6.67 24.83
CA PHE A 394 0.11 -5.97 25.89
C PHE A 394 -1.05 -6.81 26.39
N THR A 395 -1.55 -6.52 27.61
CA THR A 395 -2.77 -7.13 28.11
C THR A 395 -3.98 -6.65 27.29
N TYR A 396 -5.04 -7.47 27.16
CA TYR A 396 -6.23 -7.06 26.42
C TYR A 396 -6.87 -5.80 27.01
N ARG A 397 -6.78 -5.57 28.32
CA ARG A 397 -7.20 -4.31 28.94
C ARG A 397 -6.45 -3.12 28.35
N GLN A 398 -5.12 -3.21 28.20
CA GLN A 398 -4.30 -2.17 27.60
C GLN A 398 -4.63 -1.99 26.10
N ILE A 399 -4.83 -3.09 25.37
CA ILE A 399 -5.19 -3.04 23.96
C ILE A 399 -6.53 -2.32 23.74
N TYR A 400 -7.56 -2.64 24.51
CA TYR A 400 -8.85 -1.93 24.42
C TYR A 400 -8.74 -0.47 24.82
N LEU A 401 -7.93 -0.14 25.82
CA LEU A 401 -7.66 1.25 26.18
C LEU A 401 -6.95 1.98 25.04
N PHE A 402 -5.98 1.35 24.36
CA PHE A 402 -5.31 1.94 23.18
C PHE A 402 -6.30 2.18 22.03
N ILE A 403 -7.23 1.25 21.76
CA ILE A 403 -8.27 1.44 20.76
C ILE A 403 -9.17 2.63 21.10
N ILE A 404 -9.65 2.70 22.33
CA ILE A 404 -10.55 3.78 22.77
C ILE A 404 -9.84 5.14 22.73
N ILE A 405 -8.62 5.22 23.30
CA ILE A 405 -7.85 6.47 23.35
C ILE A 405 -7.50 6.93 21.95
N SER A 406 -7.03 6.02 21.09
CA SER A 406 -6.67 6.38 19.71
C SER A 406 -7.89 6.78 18.86
N ALA A 407 -9.05 6.16 19.09
CA ALA A 407 -10.31 6.58 18.47
C ALA A 407 -10.73 8.00 18.91
N ILE A 408 -10.62 8.30 20.22
CA ILE A 408 -10.91 9.63 20.75
C ILE A 408 -9.94 10.67 20.16
N ILE A 409 -8.64 10.35 20.09
CA ILE A 409 -7.64 11.23 19.50
C ILE A 409 -7.94 11.47 18.01
N LEU A 410 -8.31 10.43 17.27
CA LEU A 410 -8.66 10.54 15.85
C LEU A 410 -9.90 11.43 15.65
N LEU A 411 -10.95 11.23 16.46
CA LEU A 411 -12.14 12.08 16.41
C LEU A 411 -11.82 13.54 16.77
N ALA A 412 -11.03 13.76 17.81
CA ALA A 412 -10.60 15.10 18.21
C ALA A 412 -9.79 15.78 17.07
N PHE A 413 -8.94 15.02 16.39
CA PHE A 413 -8.20 15.51 15.24
C PHE A 413 -9.14 15.85 14.06
N CYS A 414 -10.12 15.00 13.75
CA CYS A 414 -11.14 15.28 12.73
C CYS A 414 -11.90 16.59 13.05
N PHE A 415 -12.33 16.78 14.30
CA PHE A 415 -12.99 18.02 14.71
C PHE A 415 -12.08 19.25 14.59
N SER A 416 -10.81 19.11 14.95
CA SER A 416 -9.82 20.22 14.79
C SER A 416 -9.56 20.59 13.33
N ALA A 417 -9.80 19.65 12.41
CA ALA A 417 -9.72 19.86 10.97
C ALA A 417 -11.03 20.41 10.36
N GLY A 418 -12.07 20.61 11.16
CA GLY A 418 -13.34 21.17 10.74
C GLY A 418 -14.42 20.16 10.32
N LEU A 419 -14.21 18.86 10.58
CA LEU A 419 -15.22 17.84 10.29
C LEU A 419 -16.38 17.93 11.28
N SER A 420 -17.59 17.68 10.78
CA SER A 420 -18.77 17.45 11.60
C SER A 420 -18.74 16.07 12.28
N ILE A 421 -19.63 15.82 13.22
CA ILE A 421 -19.70 14.52 13.89
C ILE A 421 -20.03 13.39 12.93
N GLY A 422 -20.87 13.64 11.93
CA GLY A 422 -21.25 12.62 10.93
C GLY A 422 -20.08 12.20 10.05
N THR A 423 -19.34 13.16 9.52
CA THR A 423 -18.16 12.92 8.67
C THR A 423 -17.00 12.34 9.47
N ALA A 424 -16.76 12.81 10.70
CA ALA A 424 -15.75 12.24 11.58
C ALA A 424 -16.04 10.78 11.94
N LEU A 425 -17.30 10.42 12.20
CA LEU A 425 -17.69 9.02 12.39
C LEU A 425 -17.56 8.19 11.13
N ALA A 426 -17.88 8.73 9.95
CA ALA A 426 -17.65 8.04 8.68
C ALA A 426 -16.15 7.75 8.48
N VAL A 427 -15.28 8.71 8.77
CA VAL A 427 -13.82 8.53 8.72
C VAL A 427 -13.36 7.44 9.71
N LEU A 428 -13.84 7.46 10.94
CA LEU A 428 -13.45 6.49 11.96
C LEU A 428 -13.97 5.07 11.63
N ILE A 429 -15.28 4.93 11.37
CA ILE A 429 -15.90 3.61 11.24
C ILE A 429 -15.60 2.99 9.88
N VAL A 430 -15.84 3.71 8.82
CA VAL A 430 -15.67 3.15 7.47
C VAL A 430 -14.21 3.23 7.04
N GLY A 431 -13.61 4.39 7.17
CA GLY A 431 -12.23 4.63 6.76
C GLY A 431 -11.22 3.86 7.60
N ALA A 432 -11.12 4.24 8.87
CA ALA A 432 -10.07 3.74 9.74
C ALA A 432 -10.33 2.32 10.27
N PHE A 433 -11.58 1.86 10.34
CA PHE A 433 -11.86 0.51 10.85
C PHE A 433 -12.23 -0.47 9.73
N ILE A 434 -13.38 -0.33 9.06
CA ILE A 434 -13.88 -1.34 8.10
C ILE A 434 -12.88 -1.58 6.97
N ASN A 435 -12.47 -0.54 6.29
CA ASN A 435 -11.55 -0.69 5.16
C ASN A 435 -10.16 -1.15 5.60
N THR A 436 -9.68 -0.67 6.73
CA THR A 436 -8.36 -1.08 7.26
C THR A 436 -8.33 -2.56 7.61
N VAL A 437 -9.36 -3.08 8.27
CA VAL A 437 -9.45 -4.49 8.63
C VAL A 437 -9.54 -5.36 7.38
N ALA A 438 -10.44 -5.01 6.44
CA ALA A 438 -10.60 -5.75 5.19
C ALA A 438 -9.30 -5.75 4.37
N ALA A 439 -8.69 -4.60 4.18
CA ALA A 439 -7.49 -4.46 3.37
C ALA A 439 -6.26 -5.17 4.00
N ALA A 440 -6.10 -5.09 5.33
CA ALA A 440 -5.02 -5.80 6.03
C ALA A 440 -5.19 -7.33 5.95
N TYR A 441 -6.43 -7.81 5.98
CA TYR A 441 -6.70 -9.23 5.81
C TYR A 441 -6.42 -9.72 4.38
N VAL A 442 -6.85 -8.95 3.38
CA VAL A 442 -6.55 -9.25 1.97
C VAL A 442 -5.06 -9.26 1.71
N LEU A 443 -4.33 -8.25 2.24
CA LEU A 443 -2.87 -8.20 2.18
C LEU A 443 -2.23 -9.44 2.82
N GLY A 444 -2.70 -9.82 3.98
CA GLY A 444 -2.18 -10.98 4.71
C GLY A 444 -2.33 -12.29 3.94
N LEU A 445 -3.44 -12.47 3.24
CA LEU A 445 -3.69 -13.67 2.45
C LEU A 445 -3.00 -13.65 1.09
N SER A 446 -3.06 -12.53 0.38
CA SER A 446 -2.64 -12.47 -1.02
C SER A 446 -1.26 -11.87 -1.26
N GLY A 447 -0.76 -11.08 -0.32
CA GLY A 447 0.37 -10.19 -0.54
C GLY A 447 0.00 -8.89 -1.27
N CYS A 448 -1.27 -8.70 -1.60
CA CYS A 448 -1.79 -7.48 -2.23
C CYS A 448 -2.64 -6.69 -1.25
N GLY A 449 -2.23 -5.47 -0.92
CA GLY A 449 -2.99 -4.56 -0.07
C GLY A 449 -3.79 -3.50 -0.84
N TYR A 450 -3.63 -3.45 -2.16
CA TYR A 450 -4.23 -2.41 -2.99
C TYR A 450 -5.53 -2.91 -3.64
N ILE A 451 -6.60 -2.92 -2.84
CA ILE A 451 -7.92 -3.37 -3.27
C ILE A 451 -8.83 -2.24 -3.72
N HIS A 452 -8.49 -1.00 -3.41
CA HIS A 452 -9.29 0.18 -3.74
C HIS A 452 -8.60 1.08 -4.76
N GLU A 453 -9.38 1.79 -5.55
CA GLU A 453 -8.87 2.81 -6.47
C GLU A 453 -9.04 4.21 -5.88
N ARG A 454 -8.03 5.02 -6.04
CA ARG A 454 -8.07 6.42 -5.60
C ARG A 454 -9.07 7.27 -6.38
N ALA A 455 -9.37 6.89 -7.62
CA ALA A 455 -10.31 7.58 -8.47
C ALA A 455 -11.78 7.27 -8.12
N LEU A 456 -12.05 6.70 -6.96
CA LEU A 456 -13.39 6.38 -6.50
C LEU A 456 -14.09 7.58 -5.91
N TRP A 457 -14.44 8.41 -6.76
CA TRP A 457 -15.22 9.57 -6.45
C TRP A 457 -16.67 9.37 -6.84
N PRO A 458 -17.51 9.89 -6.03
CA PRO A 458 -17.27 10.40 -4.68
C PRO A 458 -17.11 9.25 -3.67
N SER A 459 -16.41 9.51 -2.57
CA SER A 459 -16.26 8.52 -1.50
C SER A 459 -17.61 8.09 -0.97
N TRP A 460 -17.94 6.82 -1.13
CA TRP A 460 -19.27 6.30 -0.83
C TRP A 460 -19.78 6.58 0.60
N PRO A 461 -18.94 6.60 1.65
CA PRO A 461 -19.45 6.92 2.99
C PRO A 461 -19.92 8.36 3.10
N LEU A 462 -19.30 9.27 2.35
CA LEU A 462 -19.71 10.67 2.34
C LEU A 462 -21.01 10.88 1.57
N ARG A 463 -21.31 9.99 0.61
CA ARG A 463 -22.60 9.99 -0.08
C ARG A 463 -23.80 9.63 0.79
N LEU A 464 -23.58 9.02 1.95
CA LEU A 464 -24.63 8.87 2.96
C LEU A 464 -25.01 10.20 3.62
N ILE A 465 -24.04 11.14 3.67
CA ILE A 465 -24.20 12.45 4.31
C ILE A 465 -24.63 13.48 3.26
N TRP A 466 -23.94 13.47 2.13
CA TRP A 466 -24.25 14.33 0.97
C TRP A 466 -24.57 13.48 -0.26
N PRO A 467 -25.86 13.12 -0.48
CA PRO A 467 -26.26 12.43 -1.71
C PRO A 467 -25.99 13.23 -2.98
N THR A 468 -26.02 14.56 -2.87
CA THR A 468 -25.67 15.56 -3.89
C THR A 468 -24.64 16.53 -3.36
N ALA A 469 -23.92 17.21 -4.24
CA ALA A 469 -22.96 18.23 -3.82
C ALA A 469 -23.65 19.36 -3.06
N PRO A 470 -23.04 19.92 -2.00
CA PRO A 470 -23.59 21.08 -1.31
C PRO A 470 -23.50 22.33 -2.18
N GLN A 471 -24.34 23.31 -1.90
CA GLN A 471 -24.36 24.59 -2.66
C GLN A 471 -23.17 25.49 -2.36
N ALA A 472 -22.48 25.28 -1.24
CA ALA A 472 -21.32 26.06 -0.83
C ALA A 472 -20.24 25.17 -0.21
N TYR A 473 -19.00 25.54 -0.41
CA TYR A 473 -17.86 24.88 0.20
C TYR A 473 -17.83 25.12 1.71
N SER A 474 -17.51 24.07 2.45
CA SER A 474 -17.29 24.11 3.89
C SER A 474 -16.02 23.38 4.25
N ALA A 475 -15.44 23.68 5.42
CA ALA A 475 -14.29 22.93 5.93
C ALA A 475 -14.63 21.44 6.10
N ASP A 476 -15.83 21.11 6.53
CA ASP A 476 -16.33 19.75 6.67
C ASP A 476 -16.32 19.01 5.33
N TRP A 477 -16.86 19.64 4.28
CA TRP A 477 -16.86 19.06 2.93
C TRP A 477 -15.43 18.80 2.44
N ILE A 478 -14.58 19.80 2.46
CA ILE A 478 -13.22 19.70 1.92
C ILE A 478 -12.40 18.69 2.69
N MET A 479 -12.34 18.84 4.01
CA MET A 479 -11.45 18.00 4.82
C MET A 479 -11.94 16.58 4.97
N SER A 480 -13.24 16.32 4.97
CA SER A 480 -13.76 14.96 4.98
C SER A 480 -13.43 14.23 3.68
N HIS A 481 -13.56 14.89 2.52
CA HIS A 481 -13.16 14.33 1.24
C HIS A 481 -11.65 14.08 1.18
N VAL A 482 -10.83 15.03 1.65
CA VAL A 482 -9.40 14.86 1.78
C VAL A 482 -9.06 13.64 2.64
N PHE A 483 -9.67 13.50 3.81
CA PHE A 483 -9.39 12.38 4.71
C PHE A 483 -9.87 11.04 4.16
N MET A 484 -11.04 11.01 3.55
CA MET A 484 -11.58 9.80 2.93
C MET A 484 -10.86 9.43 1.64
N HIS A 485 -10.52 10.40 0.83
CA HIS A 485 -9.82 10.17 -0.43
C HIS A 485 -8.41 9.64 -0.21
N THR A 486 -7.64 10.30 0.64
CA THR A 486 -6.26 9.87 0.93
C THR A 486 -6.20 8.73 1.92
N GLY A 487 -7.17 8.69 2.82
CA GLY A 487 -7.21 7.70 3.89
C GLY A 487 -7.55 6.29 3.42
N LEU A 488 -8.37 6.14 2.39
CA LEU A 488 -8.94 4.84 2.03
C LEU A 488 -8.22 4.10 0.91
N ASN A 489 -7.43 4.78 0.10
CA ASN A 489 -7.21 4.33 -1.25
C ASN A 489 -5.84 3.72 -1.53
N HIS A 490 -4.87 3.87 -0.64
CA HIS A 490 -3.52 3.43 -0.94
C HIS A 490 -2.88 2.63 0.20
N VAL A 491 -2.26 1.53 -0.17
CA VAL A 491 -1.47 0.69 0.73
C VAL A 491 -0.38 1.49 1.44
N THR A 492 0.14 2.49 0.77
CA THR A 492 1.28 3.27 1.24
C THR A 492 0.93 4.66 1.74
N HIS A 493 -0.31 5.07 1.64
CA HIS A 493 -0.69 6.45 1.90
C HIS A 493 -1.94 6.60 2.74
N GLY A 494 -2.54 5.51 3.14
CA GLY A 494 -3.82 5.57 3.79
C GLY A 494 -3.78 5.35 5.28
N VAL A 495 -4.93 5.45 5.83
CA VAL A 495 -5.26 5.01 7.18
C VAL A 495 -4.82 3.57 7.46
N GLN A 496 -4.67 2.77 6.42
CA GLN A 496 -4.31 1.35 6.53
C GLN A 496 -2.82 1.13 6.78
N THR A 497 -1.97 2.11 6.49
CA THR A 497 -0.51 1.95 6.57
C THR A 497 -0.04 1.50 7.95
N GLY A 498 -0.58 2.09 9.00
CA GLY A 498 -0.26 1.71 10.38
C GLY A 498 -0.62 0.27 10.70
N ALA A 499 -1.76 -0.19 10.19
CA ALA A 499 -2.21 -1.56 10.36
C ALA A 499 -1.30 -2.55 9.62
N TYR A 500 -1.00 -2.28 8.35
CA TYR A 500 -0.10 -3.13 7.55
C TYR A 500 1.28 -3.26 8.19
N LEU A 501 1.86 -2.14 8.58
CA LEU A 501 3.16 -2.08 9.21
C LEU A 501 3.18 -2.87 10.52
N THR A 502 2.19 -2.65 11.37
CA THR A 502 2.12 -3.27 12.68
C THR A 502 1.97 -4.78 12.59
N ILE A 503 0.99 -5.28 11.83
CA ILE A 503 0.72 -6.72 11.77
C ILE A 503 1.86 -7.50 11.11
N GLN A 504 2.50 -6.93 10.09
CA GLN A 504 3.62 -7.57 9.40
C GLN A 504 4.90 -7.56 10.26
N ASN A 505 5.17 -6.47 10.98
CA ASN A 505 6.30 -6.41 11.90
C ASN A 505 6.10 -7.35 13.10
N LEU A 506 4.89 -7.47 13.63
CA LEU A 506 4.59 -8.48 14.65
C LEU A 506 4.75 -9.90 14.12
N LYS A 507 4.36 -10.16 12.86
CA LYS A 507 4.54 -11.49 12.24
C LYS A 507 6.01 -11.85 12.11
N ILE A 508 6.86 -10.97 11.61
CA ILE A 508 8.29 -11.29 11.46
C ILE A 508 8.97 -11.38 12.84
N GLY A 509 8.57 -10.58 13.81
CA GLY A 509 9.04 -10.67 15.19
C GLY A 509 8.69 -12.01 15.84
N ASP A 510 7.47 -12.50 15.64
CA ASP A 510 7.01 -13.81 16.11
C ASP A 510 7.79 -14.95 15.46
N MET A 511 8.00 -14.91 14.13
CA MET A 511 8.81 -15.89 13.40
C MET A 511 10.26 -15.94 13.91
N ALA A 512 10.82 -14.80 14.27
CA ALA A 512 12.18 -14.67 14.82
C ALA A 512 12.26 -14.88 16.34
N LYS A 513 11.15 -15.18 17.01
CA LYS A 513 11.04 -15.36 18.47
C LYS A 513 11.53 -14.14 19.26
N ILE A 514 11.24 -12.93 18.78
CA ILE A 514 11.55 -11.69 19.44
C ILE A 514 10.35 -11.23 20.26
N ASN A 515 10.60 -10.59 21.40
CA ASN A 515 9.54 -10.04 22.24
C ASN A 515 8.69 -9.03 21.44
N LEU A 516 7.40 -9.32 21.26
CA LEU A 516 6.51 -8.56 20.41
C LEU A 516 6.23 -7.15 20.91
N ARG A 517 6.33 -6.92 22.22
CA ARG A 517 6.22 -5.58 22.81
C ARG A 517 7.39 -4.69 22.35
N ASP A 518 8.62 -5.24 22.36
CA ASP A 518 9.79 -4.50 21.91
C ASP A 518 9.69 -4.17 20.42
N VAL A 519 9.20 -5.11 19.59
CA VAL A 519 8.95 -4.89 18.16
C VAL A 519 7.92 -3.78 17.95
N PHE A 520 6.81 -3.80 18.68
CA PHE A 520 5.77 -2.78 18.57
C PHE A 520 6.28 -1.39 18.98
N ILE A 521 7.00 -1.30 20.10
CA ILE A 521 7.58 -0.03 20.58
C ILE A 521 8.56 0.53 19.54
N LEU A 522 9.46 -0.32 19.01
CA LEU A 522 10.40 0.10 17.99
C LEU A 522 9.68 0.56 16.70
N THR A 523 8.66 -0.19 16.25
CA THR A 523 7.83 0.19 15.11
C THR A 523 7.23 1.57 15.31
N THR A 524 6.69 1.85 16.50
CA THR A 524 6.07 3.13 16.83
C THR A 524 7.08 4.28 16.85
N ILE A 525 8.22 4.11 17.53
CA ILE A 525 9.27 5.12 17.57
C ILE A 525 9.80 5.44 16.18
N ALA A 526 10.13 4.40 15.40
CA ALA A 526 10.63 4.56 14.04
C ALA A 526 9.60 5.24 13.13
N SER A 527 8.31 4.93 13.27
CA SER A 527 7.23 5.55 12.50
C SER A 527 7.07 7.04 12.82
N ILE A 528 7.09 7.41 14.10
CA ILE A 528 7.01 8.82 14.52
C ILE A 528 8.17 9.61 13.91
N ILE A 529 9.39 9.11 14.04
CA ILE A 529 10.58 9.77 13.49
C ILE A 529 10.48 9.89 11.97
N ALA A 530 10.10 8.80 11.30
CA ALA A 530 9.98 8.77 9.85
C ALA A 530 8.93 9.76 9.31
N ILE A 531 7.80 9.90 10.00
CA ILE A 531 6.73 10.85 9.67
C ILE A 531 7.24 12.29 9.72
N PHE A 532 7.81 12.70 10.86
CA PHE A 532 8.21 14.08 11.04
C PHE A 532 9.43 14.45 10.20
N VAL A 533 10.45 13.61 10.17
CA VAL A 533 11.65 13.85 9.36
C VAL A 533 11.31 13.82 7.87
N GLY A 534 10.47 12.89 7.43
CA GLY A 534 10.02 12.83 6.03
C GLY A 534 9.29 14.10 5.60
N ASN A 535 8.30 14.58 6.38
CA ASN A 535 7.55 15.79 6.07
C ASN A 535 8.44 17.05 6.08
N ALA A 536 9.32 17.19 7.08
CA ALA A 536 10.25 18.31 7.13
C ALA A 536 11.23 18.31 5.94
N THR A 537 11.78 17.15 5.60
CA THR A 537 12.70 17.00 4.47
C THR A 537 12.04 17.36 3.14
N ARG A 538 10.78 16.98 2.97
CA ARG A 538 10.01 17.33 1.77
C ARG A 538 9.81 18.82 1.61
N VAL A 539 9.42 19.48 2.66
CA VAL A 539 9.29 20.95 2.65
C VAL A 539 10.64 21.59 2.33
N TRP A 540 11.72 21.11 2.96
CA TRP A 540 13.07 21.63 2.71
C TRP A 540 13.50 21.47 1.25
N ILE A 541 13.40 20.24 0.69
CA ILE A 541 13.88 19.96 -0.67
C ILE A 541 13.12 20.75 -1.74
N ILE A 542 11.82 20.98 -1.53
CA ILE A 542 11.00 21.75 -2.45
C ILE A 542 11.36 23.24 -2.40
N ASN A 543 11.57 23.80 -1.22
CA ASN A 543 12.04 25.19 -1.12
C ASN A 543 13.41 25.37 -1.79
N LEU A 544 14.28 24.35 -1.66
CA LEU A 544 15.61 24.38 -2.27
C LEU A 544 15.57 24.26 -3.79
N LEU A 545 14.87 23.27 -4.33
CA LEU A 545 14.92 22.92 -5.76
C LEU A 545 13.79 23.55 -6.57
N GLY A 546 12.68 23.86 -5.96
CA GLY A 546 11.45 24.29 -6.62
C GLY A 546 10.63 23.15 -7.24
N VAL A 547 9.32 23.34 -7.30
CA VAL A 547 8.38 22.35 -7.82
C VAL A 547 8.67 22.00 -9.28
N GLY A 548 9.13 22.94 -10.08
CA GLY A 548 9.43 22.71 -11.49
C GLY A 548 10.65 21.81 -11.75
N ARG A 549 11.59 21.74 -10.80
CA ARG A 549 12.80 20.91 -10.92
C ARG A 549 12.65 19.52 -10.31
N VAL A 550 11.64 19.33 -9.52
CA VAL A 550 11.33 18.05 -8.87
C VAL A 550 10.09 17.46 -9.52
N PRO A 551 10.24 16.70 -10.64
CA PRO A 551 9.12 16.31 -11.51
C PRO A 551 8.03 15.50 -10.83
N ILE A 552 8.38 14.72 -9.82
CA ILE A 552 7.43 13.99 -8.98
C ILE A 552 6.41 14.95 -8.34
N TRP A 553 6.88 16.12 -7.93
CA TRP A 553 6.10 17.12 -7.22
C TRP A 553 5.25 17.98 -8.17
N GLY A 554 5.70 18.15 -9.40
CA GLY A 554 4.93 18.82 -10.45
C GLY A 554 3.78 17.98 -10.97
N SER A 555 3.90 16.64 -10.92
CA SER A 555 2.83 15.71 -11.27
C SER A 555 1.90 15.38 -10.10
N CYS A 556 2.32 15.65 -8.88
CA CYS A 556 1.46 15.76 -7.71
C CYS A 556 0.78 17.13 -7.72
N SER A 557 0.17 17.48 -8.81
CA SER A 557 -0.82 18.51 -8.72
C SER A 557 -1.96 17.96 -7.90
N VAL A 558 -2.08 18.41 -6.68
CA VAL A 558 -3.27 18.22 -5.86
C VAL A 558 -4.49 18.76 -6.63
N THR A 559 -4.26 19.59 -7.64
CA THR A 559 -5.22 19.98 -8.66
C THR A 559 -6.05 18.82 -9.18
N THR A 560 -5.43 17.70 -9.51
CA THR A 560 -6.16 16.51 -9.93
C THR A 560 -7.01 15.91 -8.80
N TRP A 561 -6.82 16.32 -7.57
CA TRP A 561 -7.42 15.69 -6.41
C TRP A 561 -8.53 16.53 -5.77
N CYS A 562 -8.41 17.85 -5.80
CA CYS A 562 -9.46 18.74 -5.33
C CYS A 562 -10.38 19.20 -6.46
N ASP A 563 -9.86 19.65 -7.59
CA ASP A 563 -10.67 20.18 -8.71
C ASP A 563 -11.61 19.16 -9.30
N ASN A 564 -11.12 17.93 -9.43
CA ASN A 564 -11.93 16.86 -9.96
C ASN A 564 -12.98 16.37 -8.95
N ASP A 565 -12.85 16.70 -7.68
CA ASP A 565 -13.69 16.12 -6.67
C ASP A 565 -15.08 16.75 -6.68
N PHE A 566 -15.17 18.07 -6.79
CA PHE A 566 -16.45 18.74 -6.86
C PHE A 566 -17.15 18.52 -8.21
N ALA A 567 -16.46 18.71 -9.31
CA ALA A 567 -17.00 18.49 -10.64
C ALA A 567 -17.41 17.03 -10.88
N ARG A 568 -16.63 16.07 -10.38
CA ARG A 568 -16.95 14.65 -10.46
C ARG A 568 -18.07 14.23 -9.54
N TYR A 569 -18.23 14.88 -8.42
CA TYR A 569 -19.36 14.59 -7.52
C TYR A 569 -20.69 14.81 -8.21
N GLU A 570 -20.80 15.86 -9.01
CA GLU A 570 -21.97 16.14 -9.81
C GLU A 570 -22.12 15.20 -11.03
N GLN A 571 -21.00 14.76 -11.60
CA GLN A 571 -20.98 13.84 -12.74
C GLN A 571 -21.12 12.36 -12.34
N ALA A 572 -20.94 12.04 -11.05
CA ALA A 572 -21.03 10.66 -10.60
C ALA A 572 -22.46 10.12 -10.69
N PRO A 573 -22.62 8.81 -10.93
CA PRO A 573 -23.94 8.17 -10.90
C PRO A 573 -24.68 8.47 -9.59
N PRO A 574 -26.00 8.54 -9.59
CA PRO A 574 -26.78 8.68 -8.38
C PRO A 574 -26.32 7.72 -7.29
N ALA A 575 -26.25 8.18 -6.04
CA ALA A 575 -25.75 7.40 -4.92
C ALA A 575 -26.44 6.05 -4.75
N ILE A 576 -27.72 5.97 -5.13
CA ILE A 576 -28.51 4.73 -5.05
C ILE A 576 -27.85 3.58 -5.82
N PHE A 577 -27.35 3.82 -7.04
CA PHE A 577 -26.73 2.77 -7.85
C PHE A 577 -25.42 2.25 -7.23
N GLN A 578 -24.68 3.11 -6.55
CA GLN A 578 -23.49 2.71 -5.81
C GLN A 578 -23.84 1.78 -4.64
N PHE A 579 -24.89 2.09 -3.91
CA PHE A 579 -25.34 1.26 -2.77
C PHE A 579 -26.00 -0.03 -3.23
N GLU A 580 -26.75 -0.03 -4.32
CA GLU A 580 -27.30 -1.25 -4.93
C GLU A 580 -26.18 -2.19 -5.39
N ALA A 581 -25.19 -1.66 -6.11
CA ALA A 581 -24.00 -2.43 -6.49
C ALA A 581 -23.24 -2.95 -5.26
N GLY A 582 -23.11 -2.13 -4.23
CA GLY A 582 -22.52 -2.55 -2.96
C GLY A 582 -23.32 -3.69 -2.30
N ALA A 583 -24.64 -3.62 -2.28
CA ALA A 583 -25.47 -4.69 -1.74
C ALA A 583 -25.31 -5.99 -2.52
N VAL A 584 -25.26 -5.92 -3.86
CA VAL A 584 -24.97 -7.08 -4.70
C VAL A 584 -23.58 -7.66 -4.37
N GLY A 585 -22.58 -6.82 -4.26
CA GLY A 585 -21.22 -7.24 -3.89
C GLY A 585 -21.15 -7.92 -2.52
N PHE A 586 -21.85 -7.35 -1.54
CA PHE A 586 -21.95 -7.95 -0.21
C PHE A 586 -22.55 -9.36 -0.28
N VAL A 587 -23.66 -9.52 -1.00
CA VAL A 587 -24.33 -10.82 -1.17
C VAL A 587 -23.42 -11.83 -1.88
N ILE A 588 -22.76 -11.42 -2.97
CA ILE A 588 -21.84 -12.31 -3.70
C ILE A 588 -20.72 -12.81 -2.78
N VAL A 589 -20.06 -11.91 -2.08
CA VAL A 589 -18.95 -12.27 -1.19
C VAL A 589 -19.42 -13.16 -0.03
N MET A 590 -20.60 -12.86 0.54
CA MET A 590 -21.21 -13.70 1.60
C MET A 590 -21.53 -15.10 1.09
N ILE A 591 -22.09 -15.23 -0.12
CA ILE A 591 -22.38 -16.53 -0.76
C ILE A 591 -21.07 -17.31 -0.95
N LEU A 592 -20.01 -16.68 -1.43
CA LEU A 592 -18.70 -17.33 -1.60
C LEU A 592 -18.12 -17.83 -0.27
N PHE A 593 -18.25 -17.05 0.80
CA PHE A 593 -17.87 -17.47 2.15
C PHE A 593 -18.69 -18.68 2.63
N LEU A 594 -20.00 -18.65 2.43
CA LEU A 594 -20.89 -19.73 2.84
C LEU A 594 -20.65 -21.01 2.05
N LEU A 595 -20.44 -20.93 0.73
CA LEU A 595 -20.11 -22.05 -0.12
C LEU A 595 -18.80 -22.71 0.32
N ARG A 596 -17.79 -21.89 0.62
CA ARG A 596 -16.49 -22.37 1.11
C ARG A 596 -16.60 -23.02 2.49
N ALA A 597 -17.42 -22.49 3.37
CA ALA A 597 -17.65 -23.07 4.69
C ALA A 597 -18.43 -24.38 4.63
N ARG A 598 -19.33 -24.55 3.67
CA ARG A 598 -20.21 -25.70 3.55
C ARG A 598 -19.62 -26.84 2.69
N PHE A 599 -18.89 -26.49 1.61
CA PHE A 599 -18.42 -27.43 0.61
C PHE A 599 -16.89 -27.44 0.53
N LEU A 600 -16.25 -28.49 1.02
CA LEU A 600 -14.79 -28.64 0.99
C LEU A 600 -14.19 -28.66 -0.43
N TRP A 601 -14.99 -29.08 -1.42
CA TRP A 601 -14.59 -29.13 -2.83
C TRP A 601 -14.71 -27.78 -3.55
N TRP A 602 -15.33 -26.76 -2.93
CA TRP A 602 -15.53 -25.45 -3.55
C TRP A 602 -14.20 -24.71 -3.72
N PRO A 603 -13.74 -24.45 -4.97
CA PRO A 603 -12.39 -23.97 -5.20
C PRO A 603 -12.26 -22.44 -5.11
N LEU A 604 -13.38 -21.72 -5.22
CA LEU A 604 -13.34 -20.26 -5.37
C LEU A 604 -13.33 -19.58 -4.00
N HIS A 605 -12.32 -18.73 -3.81
CA HIS A 605 -12.10 -17.98 -2.59
C HIS A 605 -12.71 -16.57 -2.69
N PRO A 606 -13.48 -16.07 -1.71
CA PRO A 606 -14.08 -14.75 -1.75
C PRO A 606 -13.05 -13.61 -1.89
N ILE A 607 -11.87 -13.76 -1.29
CA ILE A 607 -10.79 -12.78 -1.45
C ILE A 607 -10.30 -12.70 -2.89
N GLY A 608 -10.31 -13.80 -3.63
CA GLY A 608 -9.98 -13.78 -5.06
C GLY A 608 -10.96 -12.96 -5.90
N PHE A 609 -12.25 -12.97 -5.55
CA PHE A 609 -13.24 -12.09 -6.18
C PHE A 609 -12.94 -10.61 -5.91
N ILE A 610 -12.62 -10.25 -4.67
CA ILE A 610 -12.25 -8.87 -4.30
C ILE A 610 -10.98 -8.43 -5.03
N LEU A 611 -9.98 -9.31 -5.15
CA LEU A 611 -8.78 -9.02 -5.92
C LEU A 611 -9.11 -8.80 -7.41
N ALA A 612 -9.95 -9.65 -8.00
CA ALA A 612 -10.31 -9.59 -9.42
C ALA A 612 -10.99 -8.28 -9.82
N THR A 613 -11.87 -7.77 -8.96
CA THR A 613 -12.57 -6.50 -9.16
C THR A 613 -11.79 -5.29 -8.65
N GLY A 614 -10.70 -5.54 -7.92
CA GLY A 614 -9.83 -4.52 -7.35
C GLY A 614 -8.84 -3.93 -8.36
N VAL A 615 -7.96 -3.09 -7.86
CA VAL A 615 -7.02 -2.31 -8.67
C VAL A 615 -5.86 -3.14 -9.21
N ALA A 616 -5.38 -4.14 -8.47
CA ALA A 616 -4.19 -4.88 -8.83
C ALA A 616 -4.27 -5.55 -10.22
N PRO A 617 -5.27 -6.36 -10.57
CA PRO A 617 -5.37 -6.95 -11.90
C PRO A 617 -5.74 -5.93 -12.99
N ASN A 618 -6.50 -4.91 -12.64
CA ASN A 618 -7.03 -3.95 -13.61
C ASN A 618 -6.04 -2.82 -13.92
N TRP A 619 -5.77 -1.95 -13.00
CA TRP A 619 -4.85 -0.84 -13.22
C TRP A 619 -3.39 -1.27 -13.21
N MET A 620 -3.00 -2.12 -12.23
CA MET A 620 -1.62 -2.59 -12.15
C MET A 620 -1.33 -3.74 -13.12
N ARG A 621 -2.36 -4.27 -13.81
CA ARG A 621 -2.25 -5.37 -14.79
C ARG A 621 -1.65 -6.65 -14.23
N GLU A 622 -1.78 -6.85 -12.93
CA GLU A 622 -1.15 -7.97 -12.24
C GLU A 622 -1.92 -9.29 -12.37
N TRP A 623 -3.00 -9.33 -13.15
CA TRP A 623 -3.75 -10.57 -13.40
C TRP A 623 -2.87 -11.69 -13.97
N ASN A 624 -1.96 -11.35 -14.89
CA ASN A 624 -1.03 -12.33 -15.46
C ASN A 624 0.04 -12.76 -14.45
N ALA A 625 0.41 -11.90 -13.51
CA ALA A 625 1.29 -12.27 -12.40
C ALA A 625 0.61 -13.25 -11.44
N MET A 626 -0.69 -13.05 -11.13
CA MET A 626 -1.48 -13.98 -10.33
C MET A 626 -1.62 -15.34 -11.02
N LEU A 627 -1.91 -15.35 -12.32
CA LEU A 627 -1.99 -16.58 -13.12
C LEU A 627 -0.62 -17.29 -13.20
N GLY A 628 0.45 -16.56 -13.53
CA GLY A 628 1.80 -17.13 -13.63
C GLY A 628 2.30 -17.70 -12.31
N ALA A 629 2.07 -16.98 -11.22
CA ALA A 629 2.39 -17.45 -9.87
C ALA A 629 1.57 -18.68 -9.47
N TRP A 630 0.28 -18.71 -9.82
CA TRP A 630 -0.57 -19.86 -9.62
C TRP A 630 -0.05 -21.09 -10.36
N ILE A 631 0.26 -20.97 -11.66
CA ILE A 631 0.82 -22.06 -12.49
C ILE A 631 2.14 -22.57 -11.87
N ALA A 632 3.07 -21.67 -11.58
CA ALA A 632 4.36 -22.02 -11.03
C ALA A 632 4.23 -22.75 -9.68
N LYS A 633 3.42 -22.22 -8.77
CA LYS A 633 3.19 -22.85 -7.47
C LYS A 633 2.45 -24.17 -7.57
N PHE A 634 1.43 -24.26 -8.43
CA PHE A 634 0.68 -25.49 -8.68
C PHE A 634 1.62 -26.60 -9.18
N LEU A 635 2.47 -26.29 -10.16
CA LEU A 635 3.45 -27.24 -10.68
C LEU A 635 4.48 -27.65 -9.62
N THR A 636 5.00 -26.68 -8.85
CA THR A 636 5.93 -26.97 -7.75
C THR A 636 5.34 -27.96 -6.76
N LEU A 637 4.10 -27.71 -6.32
CA LEU A 637 3.43 -28.58 -5.35
C LEU A 637 3.02 -29.92 -5.97
N ARG A 638 2.63 -29.95 -7.24
CA ARG A 638 2.22 -31.17 -7.92
C ARG A 638 3.39 -32.12 -8.20
N ILE A 639 4.55 -31.58 -8.55
CA ILE A 639 5.73 -32.37 -8.93
C ILE A 639 6.57 -32.74 -7.71
N GLY A 640 6.83 -31.74 -6.83
CA GLY A 640 7.78 -31.92 -5.71
C GLY A 640 7.17 -31.78 -4.31
N GLY A 641 5.86 -31.56 -4.21
CA GLY A 641 5.16 -31.45 -2.93
C GLY A 641 5.56 -30.21 -2.11
N SER A 642 5.17 -30.22 -0.83
CA SER A 642 5.51 -29.14 0.12
C SER A 642 7.02 -28.98 0.31
N LYS A 643 7.77 -30.06 0.23
CA LYS A 643 9.23 -30.07 0.35
C LYS A 643 9.89 -29.22 -0.74
N ALA A 644 9.46 -29.38 -2.00
CA ALA A 644 9.98 -28.57 -3.11
C ALA A 644 9.61 -27.09 -2.96
N TYR A 645 8.41 -26.81 -2.46
CA TYR A 645 7.99 -25.44 -2.17
C TYR A 645 8.86 -24.77 -1.09
N GLU A 646 9.17 -25.50 -0.01
CA GLU A 646 9.96 -24.98 1.11
C GLU A 646 11.46 -24.90 0.79
N GLU A 647 12.02 -25.93 0.14
CA GLU A 647 13.47 -26.04 -0.13
C GLU A 647 13.91 -25.28 -1.41
N TYR A 648 13.02 -25.12 -2.39
CA TYR A 648 13.36 -24.48 -3.68
C TYR A 648 12.55 -23.22 -3.93
N GLY A 649 11.23 -23.27 -3.75
CA GLY A 649 10.32 -22.19 -4.08
C GLY A 649 10.52 -20.94 -3.22
N ILE A 650 10.44 -21.08 -1.89
CA ILE A 650 10.62 -19.95 -0.97
C ILE A 650 12.02 -19.32 -1.13
N PRO A 651 13.14 -20.09 -1.14
CA PRO A 651 14.46 -19.53 -1.36
C PRO A 651 14.62 -18.81 -2.70
N PHE A 652 14.09 -19.36 -3.78
CA PHE A 652 14.14 -18.71 -5.09
C PHE A 652 13.42 -17.38 -5.09
N VAL A 653 12.21 -17.32 -4.53
CA VAL A 653 11.42 -16.08 -4.44
C VAL A 653 12.10 -15.07 -3.53
N SER A 654 12.59 -15.49 -2.37
CA SER A 654 13.29 -14.59 -1.44
C SER A 654 14.56 -14.00 -2.06
N GLY A 655 15.32 -14.81 -2.79
CA GLY A 655 16.45 -14.36 -3.59
C GLY A 655 16.02 -13.37 -4.67
N GLY A 656 14.96 -13.67 -5.41
CA GLY A 656 14.43 -12.80 -6.44
C GLY A 656 14.04 -11.42 -5.91
N ILE A 657 13.33 -11.37 -4.78
CA ILE A 657 12.96 -10.10 -4.13
C ILE A 657 14.21 -9.34 -3.65
N ALA A 658 15.23 -10.04 -3.14
CA ALA A 658 16.50 -9.44 -2.74
C ALA A 658 17.28 -8.88 -3.95
N GLY A 659 17.30 -9.61 -5.08
CA GLY A 659 17.91 -9.15 -6.34
C GLY A 659 17.20 -7.93 -6.91
N TYR A 660 15.88 -7.93 -6.89
CA TYR A 660 15.05 -6.78 -7.23
C TYR A 660 15.41 -5.56 -6.34
N ALA A 661 15.52 -5.77 -5.03
CA ALA A 661 15.88 -4.71 -4.09
C ALA A 661 17.27 -4.09 -4.40
N LEU A 662 18.27 -4.92 -4.70
CA LEU A 662 19.60 -4.44 -5.08
C LEU A 662 19.58 -3.67 -6.40
N ALA A 663 18.85 -4.14 -7.40
CA ALA A 663 18.72 -3.43 -8.67
C ALA A 663 18.12 -2.04 -8.47
N ASN A 664 17.14 -1.92 -7.58
CA ASN A 664 16.56 -0.63 -7.19
C ASN A 664 17.60 0.31 -6.59
N LEU A 665 18.44 -0.17 -5.67
CA LEU A 665 19.51 0.65 -5.11
C LEU A 665 20.46 1.16 -6.18
N ILE A 666 20.88 0.29 -7.11
CA ILE A 666 21.75 0.68 -8.23
C ILE A 666 21.08 1.76 -9.08
N ALA A 667 19.79 1.59 -9.36
CA ALA A 667 19.01 2.56 -10.12
C ALA A 667 18.94 3.92 -9.45
N TYR A 668 18.74 3.95 -8.14
CA TYR A 668 18.70 5.18 -7.37
C TYR A 668 20.03 5.92 -7.38
N LEU A 669 21.12 5.19 -7.22
CA LEU A 669 22.47 5.77 -7.30
C LEU A 669 22.73 6.39 -8.68
N ILE A 670 22.38 5.66 -9.76
CA ILE A 670 22.53 6.16 -11.13
C ILE A 670 21.63 7.38 -11.37
N GLY A 671 20.38 7.32 -10.93
CA GLY A 671 19.44 8.41 -11.07
C GLY A 671 19.86 9.67 -10.32
N THR A 672 20.40 9.53 -9.11
CA THR A 672 20.94 10.65 -8.35
C THR A 672 22.13 11.29 -9.07
N VAL A 673 23.06 10.49 -9.60
CA VAL A 673 24.19 11.01 -10.40
C VAL A 673 23.66 11.75 -11.63
N ARG A 674 22.72 11.17 -12.34
CA ARG A 674 22.13 11.76 -13.56
C ARG A 674 21.37 13.05 -13.32
N PHE A 675 20.83 13.26 -12.14
CA PHE A 675 20.18 14.52 -11.76
C PHE A 675 21.19 15.68 -11.77
N PHE A 676 22.42 15.45 -11.29
CA PHE A 676 23.46 16.46 -11.22
C PHE A 676 24.32 16.52 -12.49
N ILE A 677 24.54 15.38 -13.12
CA ILE A 677 25.41 15.22 -14.29
C ILE A 677 24.59 14.49 -15.37
N PRO A 678 23.83 15.21 -16.22
CA PRO A 678 23.07 14.61 -17.31
C PRO A 678 23.98 13.87 -18.29
N PHE A 679 23.69 12.59 -18.57
CA PHE A 679 24.42 11.76 -19.52
C PHE A 679 23.49 10.81 -20.28
#